data_4cac939c11c1d177e13510d861381c5a
#
_entry.id   4cac939c11c1d177e13510d861381c5a
#
_cell.length_a   1.000
_cell.length_b   1.000
_cell.length_c   1.000
_cell.angle_alpha   90.00
_cell.angle_beta   90.00
_cell.angle_gamma   90.00
#
_symmetry.space_group_name_H-M   'P 1'
#
loop_
_entity.id
_entity.type
_entity.pdbx_description
1 polymer ?
#
loop_
_entity_poly.entity_id
_entity_poly.type
_entity_poly.pdbx_seq_one_letter_code
_entity_poly.pdbx_strand_id
1 'polypeptide(L)'
;MNRPSPSAPRRAWPLRDRPGLVWLGLAAALTLVHPFVPGSRWLLVHLVLLGALTHSAMVWSTHFTQALLKTPADIDDRNRQNRRIALLISGVTAVLVGVPTGWWPLTVVGAVAVSGAVVWHGIQLWRRLRRALPGRFRITVRYYIAAAACVPVGAALGAWLARGLDDERHGAVLVAHSMVMVLGWIGLTVTGTLVTLWPTMLRTRMDDRAERLARQALPVLLSGLAVLASGAAVGSRPVALLGLGGYAIGLLWWGRALVAPARKAPPKVFATWSVTAALGWWVVAIALVGWRLATSGSWAALADGYGVVAAVVAVGFAAQLLFGALSHLIPSVLGGGPSVVRAASAWLDRAALWRVTVVNLGLLICLLPSPSAVRVTVSVLVLGSLVAFLPLLLRAIRAAVSARRALLAAVAEADVHGGRPTPAPVEAPRVRRGAQLLTAVASVAVVVSLGVAADPAAAGLAPLSAEGPAAAGVSATQAVEPSGHTTRVRVEAHDMTYVPDSLTVPYGDRLVIDLVNLDDGSPHDLTFDNGSQTGRVMPGRSATLDVGVLGANTQGWCRIIGHRQMGMVLDVVVSGGPATSTASGPATASGAATASGDEAPLDLTGTPGAGFAAVPAALPPIGEARTHAVTLTIEEVELEVAPGVRQKRWTFNGTVPGPTLHGRVGDTFVVTLVNHGSMGHSVDFHAGERAPDDVMRTIAPGSSLTYRFTADRAGVWMYHCSTMPMSAHIAAGMHGAVVIEPDGLPAVDRSYVLVQSEVHLDGDGRSSVREVDATSAAADTPDAVVFNGTANQYAERPLAARVGERVRFWVLAAGPNRGSSFHVVGAQFDTLWAEGGYLLRDGVGPLGGRAGGSQVLDLAVAQGGFVELTPHEPGRYPFVTHAMADAERGARGVLRVTP
;
A
#
# COMPACT_ATOMS: atom_id res chain seq x y z
N MET A 1 -14.75 -27.89 -53.81
CA MET A 1 -14.96 -27.43 -52.43
C MET A 1 -13.65 -26.83 -51.89
N ASN A 2 -13.52 -25.50 -51.86
CA ASN A 2 -12.32 -24.80 -51.45
C ASN A 2 -12.09 -25.00 -49.93
N ARG A 3 -10.97 -25.61 -49.54
CA ARG A 3 -10.51 -25.62 -48.13
C ARG A 3 -10.28 -24.18 -47.66
N PRO A 4 -10.85 -23.77 -46.51
CA PRO A 4 -10.53 -22.46 -45.95
C PRO A 4 -9.06 -22.44 -45.56
N SER A 5 -8.33 -21.44 -46.07
CA SER A 5 -6.93 -21.16 -45.71
C SER A 5 -6.74 -21.06 -44.18
N PRO A 6 -5.61 -21.51 -43.63
CA PRO A 6 -5.35 -21.44 -42.19
C PRO A 6 -5.38 -19.97 -41.73
N SER A 7 -6.27 -19.64 -40.81
CA SER A 7 -6.42 -18.34 -40.24
C SER A 7 -5.08 -17.89 -39.64
N ALA A 8 -4.56 -16.75 -40.11
CA ALA A 8 -3.36 -16.11 -39.59
C ALA A 8 -3.38 -16.05 -38.05
N PRO A 9 -2.22 -16.23 -37.38
CA PRO A 9 -2.18 -16.21 -35.91
C PRO A 9 -2.79 -14.93 -35.36
N ARG A 10 -3.78 -15.05 -34.46
CA ARG A 10 -4.40 -13.91 -33.80
C ARG A 10 -3.30 -13.12 -33.11
N ARG A 11 -2.92 -11.95 -33.67
CA ARG A 11 -1.98 -11.03 -33.02
C ARG A 11 -2.50 -10.68 -31.62
N ALA A 12 -1.59 -10.73 -30.62
CA ALA A 12 -1.88 -10.28 -29.28
C ALA A 12 -2.46 -8.84 -29.31
N TRP A 13 -3.46 -8.59 -28.47
CA TRP A 13 -4.13 -7.29 -28.38
C TRP A 13 -3.86 -6.62 -27.02
N PRO A 14 -2.63 -6.08 -26.80
CA PRO A 14 -2.14 -5.70 -25.48
C PRO A 14 -3.00 -4.66 -24.79
N LEU A 15 -3.48 -3.64 -25.52
CA LEU A 15 -4.30 -2.58 -24.95
C LEU A 15 -5.70 -3.04 -24.51
N ARG A 16 -6.22 -4.11 -25.13
CA ARG A 16 -7.49 -4.70 -24.69
C ARG A 16 -7.34 -5.57 -23.45
N ASP A 17 -6.30 -6.39 -23.43
CA ASP A 17 -6.25 -7.55 -22.52
C ASP A 17 -5.43 -7.26 -21.24
N ARG A 18 -4.50 -6.29 -21.27
CA ARG A 18 -3.56 -6.04 -20.16
C ARG A 18 -3.94 -4.93 -19.17
N PRO A 19 -4.45 -3.75 -19.58
CA PRO A 19 -4.62 -2.63 -18.65
C PRO A 19 -5.57 -2.92 -17.48
N GLY A 20 -6.63 -3.72 -17.70
CA GLY A 20 -7.53 -4.13 -16.62
C GLY A 20 -6.82 -4.91 -15.52
N LEU A 21 -5.84 -5.75 -15.87
CA LEU A 21 -5.02 -6.49 -14.90
C LEU A 21 -3.99 -5.58 -14.24
N VAL A 22 -3.46 -4.58 -14.95
CA VAL A 22 -2.55 -3.58 -14.36
C VAL A 22 -3.28 -2.78 -13.28
N TRP A 23 -4.49 -2.27 -13.56
CA TRP A 23 -5.28 -1.55 -12.55
C TRP A 23 -5.56 -2.39 -11.32
N LEU A 24 -5.91 -3.68 -11.49
CA LEU A 24 -6.10 -4.61 -10.36
C LEU A 24 -4.80 -4.90 -9.62
N GLY A 25 -3.68 -5.00 -10.32
CA GLY A 25 -2.35 -5.16 -9.72
C GLY A 25 -1.96 -3.95 -8.88
N LEU A 26 -2.19 -2.73 -9.39
CA LEU A 26 -1.97 -1.48 -8.65
C LEU A 26 -2.88 -1.37 -7.42
N ALA A 27 -4.16 -1.76 -7.55
CA ALA A 27 -5.06 -1.80 -6.40
C ALA A 27 -4.60 -2.81 -5.33
N ALA A 28 -4.12 -3.99 -5.73
CA ALA A 28 -3.56 -4.99 -4.83
C ALA A 28 -2.28 -4.48 -4.14
N ALA A 29 -1.37 -3.85 -4.89
CA ALA A 29 -0.16 -3.25 -4.33
C ALA A 29 -0.50 -2.12 -3.34
N LEU A 30 -1.42 -1.22 -3.72
CA LEU A 30 -1.86 -0.14 -2.83
C LEU A 30 -2.52 -0.67 -1.55
N THR A 31 -3.23 -1.82 -1.62
CA THR A 31 -3.80 -2.47 -0.43
C THR A 31 -2.74 -2.85 0.60
N LEU A 32 -1.52 -3.22 0.18
CA LEU A 32 -0.42 -3.57 1.08
C LEU A 32 0.20 -2.35 1.76
N VAL A 33 0.23 -1.21 1.06
CA VAL A 33 0.89 0.02 1.53
C VAL A 33 -0.10 1.13 1.92
N HIS A 34 -1.40 0.83 1.96
CA HIS A 34 -2.45 1.83 2.15
C HIS A 34 -2.34 2.66 3.45
N PRO A 35 -1.83 2.16 4.59
CA PRO A 35 -1.66 3.00 5.78
C PRO A 35 -0.67 4.14 5.58
N PHE A 36 0.32 3.95 4.69
CA PHE A 36 1.39 4.92 4.40
C PHE A 36 1.06 5.85 3.20
N VAL A 37 -0.08 5.62 2.53
CA VAL A 37 -0.47 6.41 1.35
C VAL A 37 -1.68 7.28 1.69
N PRO A 38 -1.49 8.59 1.81
CA PRO A 38 -2.60 9.52 2.04
C PRO A 38 -3.65 9.42 0.92
N GLY A 39 -4.92 9.47 1.30
CA GLY A 39 -6.01 9.32 0.33
C GLY A 39 -6.14 7.93 -0.29
N SER A 40 -5.43 6.91 0.24
CA SER A 40 -5.44 5.54 -0.26
C SER A 40 -6.83 4.95 -0.44
N ARG A 41 -7.78 5.27 0.44
CA ARG A 41 -9.17 4.84 0.33
C ARG A 41 -9.82 5.35 -0.96
N TRP A 42 -9.63 6.63 -1.29
CA TRP A 42 -10.11 7.23 -2.53
C TRP A 42 -9.43 6.58 -3.74
N LEU A 43 -8.11 6.43 -3.70
CA LEU A 43 -7.33 5.80 -4.77
C LEU A 43 -7.78 4.35 -5.02
N LEU A 44 -7.97 3.52 -3.98
CA LEU A 44 -8.43 2.14 -4.10
C LEU A 44 -9.79 2.05 -4.80
N VAL A 45 -10.75 2.88 -4.39
CA VAL A 45 -12.08 2.95 -5.01
C VAL A 45 -11.96 3.29 -6.50
N HIS A 46 -11.15 4.30 -6.87
CA HIS A 46 -11.04 4.74 -8.26
C HIS A 46 -10.18 3.79 -9.10
N LEU A 47 -9.14 3.15 -8.57
CA LEU A 47 -8.40 2.09 -9.28
C LEU A 47 -9.32 0.92 -9.66
N VAL A 48 -10.21 0.52 -8.75
CA VAL A 48 -11.13 -0.60 -9.01
C VAL A 48 -12.29 -0.17 -9.93
N LEU A 49 -12.99 0.93 -9.63
CA LEU A 49 -14.22 1.34 -10.33
C LEU A 49 -13.92 2.08 -11.64
N LEU A 50 -13.07 3.11 -11.59
CA LEU A 50 -12.70 3.92 -12.75
C LEU A 50 -11.64 3.22 -13.62
N GLY A 51 -10.64 2.59 -13.02
CA GLY A 51 -9.60 1.86 -13.73
C GLY A 51 -10.08 0.51 -14.25
N ALA A 52 -10.15 -0.49 -13.38
CA ALA A 52 -10.35 -1.89 -13.78
C ALA A 52 -11.75 -2.16 -14.34
N LEU A 53 -12.80 -1.70 -13.65
CA LEU A 53 -14.17 -2.01 -14.03
C LEU A 53 -14.61 -1.23 -15.27
N THR A 54 -14.27 0.06 -15.39
CA THR A 54 -14.58 0.87 -16.58
C THR A 54 -13.85 0.34 -17.81
N HIS A 55 -12.57 -0.01 -17.69
CA HIS A 55 -11.83 -0.66 -18.78
C HIS A 55 -12.53 -1.96 -19.22
N SER A 56 -12.87 -2.83 -18.26
CA SER A 56 -13.56 -4.09 -18.52
C SER A 56 -14.91 -3.88 -19.16
N ALA A 57 -15.70 -2.90 -18.68
CA ALA A 57 -17.01 -2.57 -19.25
C ALA A 57 -16.91 -2.16 -20.72
N MET A 58 -15.93 -1.32 -21.11
CA MET A 58 -15.73 -0.91 -22.50
C MET A 58 -15.29 -2.08 -23.41
N VAL A 59 -14.42 -2.96 -22.92
CA VAL A 59 -13.96 -4.13 -23.68
C VAL A 59 -15.09 -5.13 -23.88
N TRP A 60 -15.78 -5.53 -22.82
CA TRP A 60 -16.78 -6.59 -22.87
C TRP A 60 -18.09 -6.13 -23.49
N SER A 61 -18.54 -4.90 -23.30
CA SER A 61 -19.73 -4.37 -24.00
C SER A 61 -19.53 -4.30 -25.52
N THR A 62 -18.30 -3.99 -25.99
CA THR A 62 -17.96 -4.09 -27.42
C THR A 62 -18.07 -5.54 -27.90
N HIS A 63 -17.48 -6.49 -27.16
CA HIS A 63 -17.51 -7.92 -27.50
C HIS A 63 -18.95 -8.47 -27.54
N PHE A 64 -19.76 -8.17 -26.50
CA PHE A 64 -21.16 -8.58 -26.46
C PHE A 64 -21.97 -7.94 -27.60
N THR A 65 -21.76 -6.67 -27.90
CA THR A 65 -22.45 -6.00 -29.01
C THR A 65 -22.13 -6.68 -30.34
N GLN A 66 -20.89 -7.02 -30.59
CA GLN A 66 -20.48 -7.74 -31.81
C GLN A 66 -21.12 -9.13 -31.89
N ALA A 67 -21.11 -9.86 -30.77
CA ALA A 67 -21.68 -11.22 -30.72
C ALA A 67 -23.22 -11.21 -30.87
N LEU A 68 -23.90 -10.32 -30.10
CA LEU A 68 -25.38 -10.27 -30.09
C LEU A 68 -25.97 -9.69 -31.34
N LEU A 69 -25.33 -8.73 -32.01
CA LEU A 69 -25.76 -8.15 -33.26
C LEU A 69 -25.21 -8.87 -34.50
N LYS A 70 -24.38 -9.90 -34.30
CA LYS A 70 -23.69 -10.67 -35.37
C LYS A 70 -22.87 -9.77 -36.32
N THR A 71 -22.25 -8.72 -35.79
CA THR A 71 -21.45 -7.76 -36.58
C THR A 71 -19.96 -7.96 -36.25
N PRO A 72 -19.21 -8.72 -37.06
CA PRO A 72 -17.78 -8.96 -36.82
C PRO A 72 -16.99 -7.65 -36.88
N ALA A 73 -15.87 -7.59 -36.12
CA ALA A 73 -14.97 -6.44 -36.15
C ALA A 73 -13.98 -6.55 -37.31
N ASP A 74 -13.78 -5.46 -38.04
CA ASP A 74 -12.68 -5.28 -38.99
C ASP A 74 -11.41 -4.76 -38.28
N ILE A 75 -10.33 -4.55 -39.07
CA ILE A 75 -9.05 -4.02 -38.56
C ILE A 75 -9.23 -2.57 -38.08
N ASP A 76 -10.01 -1.77 -38.78
CA ASP A 76 -10.23 -0.38 -38.43
C ASP A 76 -11.05 -0.25 -37.14
N ASP A 77 -11.99 -1.13 -36.91
CA ASP A 77 -12.71 -1.21 -35.64
C ASP A 77 -11.79 -1.48 -34.47
N ARG A 78 -10.77 -2.33 -34.67
CA ARG A 78 -9.75 -2.62 -33.65
C ARG A 78 -8.88 -1.41 -33.37
N ASN A 79 -8.44 -0.71 -34.40
CA ASN A 79 -7.64 0.49 -34.27
C ASN A 79 -8.42 1.61 -33.54
N ARG A 80 -9.69 1.80 -33.91
CA ARG A 80 -10.60 2.74 -33.22
C ARG A 80 -10.81 2.35 -31.74
N GLN A 81 -10.96 1.06 -31.45
CA GLN A 81 -11.06 0.61 -30.05
C GLN A 81 -9.78 0.86 -29.27
N ASN A 82 -8.60 0.60 -29.84
CA ASN A 82 -7.33 0.88 -29.20
C ASN A 82 -7.16 2.37 -28.88
N ARG A 83 -7.52 3.27 -29.80
CA ARG A 83 -7.47 4.72 -29.55
C ARG A 83 -8.39 5.14 -28.39
N ARG A 84 -9.63 4.60 -28.33
CA ARG A 84 -10.54 4.87 -27.20
C ARG A 84 -10.00 4.36 -25.87
N ILE A 85 -9.41 3.16 -25.85
CA ILE A 85 -8.80 2.58 -24.65
C ILE A 85 -7.57 3.40 -24.23
N ALA A 86 -6.73 3.83 -25.18
CA ALA A 86 -5.60 4.69 -24.87
C ALA A 86 -6.05 6.03 -24.26
N LEU A 87 -7.08 6.67 -24.84
CA LEU A 87 -7.67 7.89 -24.29
C LEU A 87 -8.24 7.68 -22.88
N LEU A 88 -8.92 6.53 -22.64
CA LEU A 88 -9.40 6.16 -21.31
C LEU A 88 -8.26 6.04 -20.32
N ILE A 89 -7.21 5.30 -20.66
CA ILE A 89 -6.04 5.08 -19.78
C ILE A 89 -5.41 6.43 -19.41
N SER A 90 -5.15 7.29 -20.41
CA SER A 90 -4.57 8.63 -20.17
C SER A 90 -5.47 9.48 -19.27
N GLY A 91 -6.80 9.46 -19.51
CA GLY A 91 -7.75 10.18 -18.69
C GLY A 91 -7.84 9.67 -17.26
N VAL A 92 -7.87 8.35 -17.07
CA VAL A 92 -7.86 7.72 -15.74
C VAL A 92 -6.57 8.08 -14.98
N THR A 93 -5.42 7.99 -15.62
CA THR A 93 -4.13 8.37 -15.01
C THR A 93 -4.12 9.85 -14.61
N ALA A 94 -4.63 10.74 -15.47
CA ALA A 94 -4.72 12.17 -15.15
C ALA A 94 -5.62 12.45 -13.93
N VAL A 95 -6.75 11.75 -13.79
CA VAL A 95 -7.62 11.86 -12.61
C VAL A 95 -6.92 11.32 -11.35
N LEU A 96 -6.28 10.14 -11.45
CA LEU A 96 -5.59 9.50 -10.31
C LEU A 96 -4.37 10.30 -9.82
N VAL A 97 -3.79 11.13 -10.66
CA VAL A 97 -2.71 12.06 -10.28
C VAL A 97 -3.29 13.42 -9.86
N GLY A 98 -4.21 14.00 -10.63
CA GLY A 98 -4.71 15.35 -10.44
C GLY A 98 -5.46 15.56 -9.11
N VAL A 99 -6.26 14.57 -8.67
CA VAL A 99 -7.01 14.71 -7.41
C VAL A 99 -6.11 14.66 -6.18
N PRO A 100 -5.21 13.66 -6.00
CA PRO A 100 -4.32 13.64 -4.83
C PRO A 100 -3.30 14.77 -4.77
N THR A 101 -2.89 15.32 -5.92
CA THR A 101 -1.97 16.47 -5.99
C THR A 101 -2.67 17.82 -5.89
N GLY A 102 -4.00 17.86 -5.75
CA GLY A 102 -4.75 19.12 -5.74
C GLY A 102 -4.75 19.89 -7.09
N TRP A 103 -4.12 19.34 -8.15
CA TRP A 103 -4.03 20.02 -9.45
C TRP A 103 -5.33 19.88 -10.24
N TRP A 104 -6.28 20.74 -9.93
CA TRP A 104 -7.63 20.70 -10.50
C TRP A 104 -7.68 20.76 -12.04
N PRO A 105 -6.86 21.56 -12.77
CA PRO A 105 -6.86 21.54 -14.24
C PRO A 105 -6.55 20.16 -14.81
N LEU A 106 -5.60 19.41 -14.22
CA LEU A 106 -5.28 18.04 -14.63
C LEU A 106 -6.47 17.09 -14.37
N THR A 107 -7.16 17.27 -13.25
CA THR A 107 -8.38 16.52 -12.93
C THR A 107 -9.46 16.75 -13.99
N VAL A 108 -9.69 17.98 -14.40
CA VAL A 108 -10.66 18.36 -15.46
C VAL A 108 -10.26 17.74 -16.80
N VAL A 109 -9.00 17.88 -17.21
CA VAL A 109 -8.49 17.26 -18.45
C VAL A 109 -8.72 15.75 -18.42
N GLY A 110 -8.43 15.10 -17.30
CA GLY A 110 -8.67 13.67 -17.09
C GLY A 110 -10.16 13.30 -17.18
N ALA A 111 -11.05 14.05 -16.54
CA ALA A 111 -12.49 13.86 -16.58
C ALA A 111 -13.06 14.02 -18.00
N VAL A 112 -12.61 15.02 -18.74
CA VAL A 112 -12.95 15.24 -20.16
C VAL A 112 -12.47 14.09 -21.03
N ALA A 113 -11.23 13.61 -20.84
CA ALA A 113 -10.67 12.49 -21.60
C ALA A 113 -11.45 11.18 -21.36
N VAL A 114 -11.76 10.86 -20.09
CA VAL A 114 -12.58 9.70 -19.71
C VAL A 114 -13.98 9.82 -20.36
N SER A 115 -14.64 10.98 -20.20
CA SER A 115 -15.94 11.24 -20.80
C SER A 115 -15.91 11.09 -22.32
N GLY A 116 -14.92 11.68 -22.98
CA GLY A 116 -14.71 11.59 -24.42
C GLY A 116 -14.51 10.14 -24.90
N ALA A 117 -13.73 9.36 -24.19
CA ALA A 117 -13.50 7.94 -24.50
C ALA A 117 -14.79 7.12 -24.42
N VAL A 118 -15.59 7.32 -23.34
CA VAL A 118 -16.82 6.54 -23.10
C VAL A 118 -17.97 7.03 -24.01
N VAL A 119 -18.10 8.33 -24.25
CA VAL A 119 -19.07 8.86 -25.22
C VAL A 119 -18.76 8.35 -26.63
N TRP A 120 -17.50 8.40 -27.05
CA TRP A 120 -17.08 7.82 -28.33
C TRP A 120 -17.42 6.33 -28.42
N HIS A 121 -17.22 5.61 -27.31
CA HIS A 121 -17.63 4.20 -27.22
C HIS A 121 -19.17 4.05 -27.39
N GLY A 122 -19.98 4.81 -26.67
CA GLY A 122 -21.44 4.80 -26.79
C GLY A 122 -21.93 5.10 -28.20
N ILE A 123 -21.33 6.10 -28.87
CA ILE A 123 -21.64 6.44 -30.28
C ILE A 123 -21.36 5.27 -31.22
N GLN A 124 -20.24 4.54 -31.01
CA GLN A 124 -19.92 3.37 -31.82
C GLN A 124 -20.91 2.22 -31.60
N LEU A 125 -21.32 1.98 -30.35
CA LEU A 125 -22.35 1.00 -30.05
C LEU A 125 -23.70 1.37 -30.70
N TRP A 126 -24.08 2.67 -30.63
CA TRP A 126 -25.29 3.19 -31.27
C TRP A 126 -25.25 3.05 -32.80
N ARG A 127 -24.13 3.41 -33.46
CA ARG A 127 -23.94 3.25 -34.93
C ARG A 127 -24.08 1.77 -35.32
N ARG A 128 -23.51 0.83 -34.56
CA ARG A 128 -23.66 -0.62 -34.78
C ARG A 128 -25.11 -1.07 -34.61
N LEU A 129 -25.80 -0.61 -33.55
CA LEU A 129 -27.18 -0.93 -33.27
C LEU A 129 -28.08 -0.47 -34.40
N ARG A 130 -27.84 0.71 -35.00
CA ARG A 130 -28.60 1.23 -36.11
C ARG A 130 -28.40 0.45 -37.42
N ARG A 131 -27.20 -0.06 -37.64
CA ARG A 131 -26.86 -0.83 -38.86
C ARG A 131 -27.22 -2.32 -38.75
N ALA A 132 -27.46 -2.83 -37.54
CA ALA A 132 -27.81 -4.23 -37.33
C ALA A 132 -29.25 -4.52 -37.72
N LEU A 133 -29.48 -5.70 -38.29
CA LEU A 133 -30.81 -6.20 -38.60
C LEU A 133 -31.66 -6.32 -37.32
N PRO A 134 -33.01 -6.20 -37.43
CA PRO A 134 -33.90 -6.48 -36.33
C PRO A 134 -33.65 -7.86 -35.74
N GLY A 135 -33.49 -7.96 -34.42
CA GLY A 135 -33.19 -9.24 -33.75
C GLY A 135 -33.35 -9.16 -32.24
N ARG A 136 -33.31 -10.34 -31.61
CA ARG A 136 -33.28 -10.45 -30.12
C ARG A 136 -32.07 -9.76 -29.55
N PHE A 137 -32.15 -9.34 -28.29
CA PHE A 137 -31.04 -8.79 -27.50
C PHE A 137 -30.60 -7.36 -27.85
N ARG A 138 -31.25 -6.66 -28.76
CA ARG A 138 -30.98 -5.23 -29.02
C ARG A 138 -31.09 -4.37 -27.75
N ILE A 139 -31.91 -4.83 -26.80
CA ILE A 139 -32.15 -4.16 -25.51
C ILE A 139 -30.83 -4.09 -24.69
N THR A 140 -30.02 -5.12 -24.67
CA THR A 140 -28.71 -5.14 -23.99
C THR A 140 -27.81 -3.99 -24.48
N VAL A 141 -27.76 -3.77 -25.80
CA VAL A 141 -26.94 -2.69 -26.38
C VAL A 141 -27.51 -1.31 -26.02
N ARG A 142 -28.86 -1.16 -25.90
CA ARG A 142 -29.48 0.09 -25.43
C ARG A 142 -29.07 0.42 -23.99
N TYR A 143 -28.96 -0.58 -23.11
CA TYR A 143 -28.44 -0.39 -21.75
C TYR A 143 -26.99 0.13 -21.75
N TYR A 144 -26.13 -0.39 -22.62
CA TYR A 144 -24.73 0.08 -22.74
C TYR A 144 -24.65 1.53 -23.25
N ILE A 145 -25.51 1.91 -24.18
CA ILE A 145 -25.57 3.28 -24.70
C ILE A 145 -26.07 4.22 -23.59
N ALA A 146 -27.12 3.84 -22.86
CA ALA A 146 -27.63 4.62 -21.73
C ALA A 146 -26.59 4.75 -20.61
N ALA A 147 -25.90 3.67 -20.29
CA ALA A 147 -24.81 3.69 -19.33
C ALA A 147 -23.69 4.67 -19.73
N ALA A 148 -23.26 4.62 -21.00
CA ALA A 148 -22.23 5.52 -21.52
C ALA A 148 -22.63 7.00 -21.43
N ALA A 149 -23.91 7.32 -21.54
CA ALA A 149 -24.43 8.69 -21.40
C ALA A 149 -24.38 9.21 -19.94
N CYS A 150 -24.30 8.34 -18.94
CA CYS A 150 -24.19 8.74 -17.55
C CYS A 150 -22.77 9.22 -17.17
N VAL A 151 -21.73 8.75 -17.88
CA VAL A 151 -20.34 9.03 -17.50
C VAL A 151 -19.97 10.51 -17.58
N PRO A 152 -20.32 11.29 -18.60
CA PRO A 152 -20.03 12.74 -18.62
C PRO A 152 -20.65 13.49 -17.43
N VAL A 153 -21.88 13.11 -17.03
CA VAL A 153 -22.56 13.71 -15.88
C VAL A 153 -21.80 13.36 -14.59
N GLY A 154 -21.48 12.08 -14.39
CA GLY A 154 -20.72 11.63 -13.23
C GLY A 154 -19.32 12.24 -13.18
N ALA A 155 -18.61 12.32 -14.31
CA ALA A 155 -17.28 12.90 -14.39
C ALA A 155 -17.28 14.42 -14.09
N ALA A 156 -18.30 15.16 -14.59
CA ALA A 156 -18.46 16.59 -14.28
C ALA A 156 -18.69 16.81 -12.76
N LEU A 157 -19.57 15.99 -12.15
CA LEU A 157 -19.78 16.03 -10.70
C LEU A 157 -18.51 15.69 -9.91
N GLY A 158 -17.71 14.70 -10.37
CA GLY A 158 -16.43 14.35 -9.77
C GLY A 158 -15.39 15.45 -9.87
N ALA A 159 -15.30 16.13 -11.04
CA ALA A 159 -14.41 17.27 -11.20
C ALA A 159 -14.86 18.47 -10.35
N TRP A 160 -16.15 18.64 -10.13
CA TRP A 160 -16.70 19.67 -9.24
C TRP A 160 -16.36 19.38 -7.77
N LEU A 161 -16.47 18.11 -7.33
CA LEU A 161 -16.03 17.68 -5.98
C LEU A 161 -14.55 17.97 -5.74
N ALA A 162 -13.72 17.75 -6.76
CA ALA A 162 -12.27 17.96 -6.66
C ALA A 162 -11.86 19.44 -6.59
N ARG A 163 -12.76 20.37 -6.89
CA ARG A 163 -12.53 21.83 -6.74
C ARG A 163 -12.64 22.31 -5.28
N GLY A 164 -13.26 21.49 -4.43
CA GLY A 164 -13.61 21.87 -3.08
C GLY A 164 -15.00 22.54 -2.99
N LEU A 165 -15.81 22.05 -2.08
CA LEU A 165 -17.17 22.52 -1.81
C LEU A 165 -17.38 22.58 -0.30
N ASP A 166 -18.29 23.43 0.15
CA ASP A 166 -18.77 23.38 1.55
C ASP A 166 -19.34 21.99 1.88
N ASP A 167 -19.41 21.64 3.16
CA ASP A 167 -19.73 20.28 3.60
C ASP A 167 -21.12 19.81 3.15
N GLU A 168 -22.11 20.70 3.14
CA GLU A 168 -23.46 20.38 2.67
C GLU A 168 -23.49 20.08 1.17
N ARG A 169 -22.90 20.94 0.36
CA ARG A 169 -22.80 20.73 -1.09
C ARG A 169 -21.91 19.56 -1.43
N HIS A 170 -20.79 19.38 -0.70
CA HIS A 170 -19.92 18.23 -0.88
C HIS A 170 -20.69 16.92 -0.67
N GLY A 171 -21.45 16.79 0.41
CA GLY A 171 -22.25 15.60 0.68
C GLY A 171 -23.30 15.34 -0.40
N ALA A 172 -24.01 16.37 -0.83
CA ALA A 172 -25.02 16.26 -1.88
C ALA A 172 -24.41 15.83 -3.23
N VAL A 173 -23.33 16.49 -3.67
CA VAL A 173 -22.66 16.20 -4.94
C VAL A 173 -21.95 14.84 -4.88
N LEU A 174 -21.41 14.42 -3.70
CA LEU A 174 -20.81 13.09 -3.50
C LEU A 174 -21.84 11.98 -3.75
N VAL A 175 -23.06 12.12 -3.23
CA VAL A 175 -24.15 11.17 -3.47
C VAL A 175 -24.53 11.18 -4.95
N ALA A 176 -24.71 12.36 -5.56
CA ALA A 176 -25.05 12.46 -6.99
C ALA A 176 -23.97 11.79 -7.87
N HIS A 177 -22.67 12.12 -7.65
CA HIS A 177 -21.54 11.56 -8.38
C HIS A 177 -21.51 10.03 -8.26
N SER A 178 -21.48 9.54 -7.02
CA SER A 178 -21.35 8.09 -6.76
C SER A 178 -22.54 7.30 -7.30
N MET A 179 -23.78 7.81 -7.16
CA MET A 179 -24.95 7.11 -7.65
C MET A 179 -25.04 7.13 -9.18
N VAL A 180 -24.71 8.25 -9.84
CA VAL A 180 -24.65 8.30 -11.32
C VAL A 180 -23.57 7.33 -11.84
N MET A 181 -22.43 7.22 -11.18
CA MET A 181 -21.39 6.28 -11.60
C MET A 181 -21.73 4.82 -11.28
N VAL A 182 -22.21 4.53 -10.06
CA VAL A 182 -22.50 3.16 -9.61
C VAL A 182 -23.81 2.63 -10.20
N LEU A 183 -24.89 3.39 -10.18
CA LEU A 183 -26.19 2.95 -10.68
C LEU A 183 -26.35 3.22 -12.19
N GLY A 184 -25.79 4.33 -12.69
CA GLY A 184 -25.83 4.70 -14.09
C GLY A 184 -24.81 3.93 -14.92
N TRP A 185 -23.51 4.25 -14.79
CA TRP A 185 -22.49 3.62 -15.65
C TRP A 185 -22.36 2.11 -15.39
N ILE A 186 -22.08 1.72 -14.16
CA ILE A 186 -21.84 0.31 -13.80
C ILE A 186 -23.16 -0.44 -13.78
N GLY A 187 -24.15 0.06 -13.07
CA GLY A 187 -25.42 -0.61 -12.85
C GLY A 187 -26.18 -0.91 -14.13
N LEU A 188 -26.33 0.06 -15.05
CA LEU A 188 -26.97 -0.19 -16.35
C LEU A 188 -26.16 -1.12 -17.23
N THR A 189 -24.80 -1.06 -17.19
CA THR A 189 -23.96 -2.02 -17.90
C THR A 189 -24.20 -3.45 -17.39
N VAL A 190 -24.28 -3.62 -16.08
CA VAL A 190 -24.52 -4.91 -15.41
C VAL A 190 -25.92 -5.44 -15.72
N THR A 191 -26.95 -4.61 -15.56
CA THR A 191 -28.35 -5.00 -15.85
C THR A 191 -28.52 -5.42 -17.30
N GLY A 192 -27.94 -4.69 -18.26
CA GLY A 192 -27.96 -5.06 -19.67
C GLY A 192 -27.23 -6.37 -19.93
N THR A 193 -26.06 -6.57 -19.35
CA THR A 193 -25.23 -7.77 -19.56
C THR A 193 -25.87 -9.03 -18.98
N LEU A 194 -26.38 -8.98 -17.75
CA LEU A 194 -26.90 -10.15 -17.03
C LEU A 194 -28.18 -10.74 -17.65
N VAL A 195 -28.93 -9.98 -18.42
CA VAL A 195 -30.10 -10.52 -19.17
C VAL A 195 -29.68 -11.72 -20.03
N THR A 196 -28.51 -11.64 -20.65
CA THR A 196 -28.01 -12.68 -21.56
C THR A 196 -26.93 -13.55 -20.91
N LEU A 197 -26.06 -12.97 -20.10
CA LEU A 197 -24.92 -13.64 -19.50
C LEU A 197 -25.33 -14.57 -18.35
N TRP A 198 -26.30 -14.19 -17.52
CA TRP A 198 -26.72 -14.96 -16.35
C TRP A 198 -27.22 -16.37 -16.69
N PRO A 199 -28.18 -16.55 -17.65
CA PRO A 199 -28.58 -17.90 -18.08
C PRO A 199 -27.41 -18.72 -18.64
N THR A 200 -26.48 -18.07 -19.37
CA THR A 200 -25.32 -18.71 -19.96
C THR A 200 -24.36 -19.21 -18.87
N MET A 201 -24.12 -18.42 -17.83
CA MET A 201 -23.31 -18.79 -16.67
C MET A 201 -23.90 -19.97 -15.89
N LEU A 202 -25.23 -20.01 -15.79
CA LEU A 202 -25.98 -21.09 -15.14
C LEU A 202 -26.19 -22.31 -16.06
N ARG A 203 -25.78 -22.23 -17.32
CA ARG A 203 -25.99 -23.27 -18.35
C ARG A 203 -27.46 -23.67 -18.48
N THR A 204 -28.35 -22.68 -18.49
CA THR A 204 -29.80 -22.84 -18.62
C THR A 204 -30.37 -21.94 -19.69
N ARG A 205 -31.65 -22.13 -20.04
CA ARG A 205 -32.36 -21.24 -20.97
C ARG A 205 -32.77 -19.95 -20.29
N MET A 206 -32.73 -18.86 -21.05
CA MET A 206 -33.22 -17.56 -20.61
C MET A 206 -34.73 -17.60 -20.38
N ASP A 207 -35.26 -16.81 -19.44
CA ASP A 207 -36.72 -16.60 -19.25
C ASP A 207 -37.28 -15.91 -20.50
N ASP A 208 -38.38 -16.38 -21.03
CA ASP A 208 -39.03 -15.83 -22.24
C ASP A 208 -39.48 -14.37 -22.05
N ARG A 209 -39.70 -13.95 -20.80
CA ARG A 209 -40.07 -12.59 -20.42
C ARG A 209 -38.88 -11.65 -20.24
N ALA A 210 -37.66 -12.17 -20.23
CA ALA A 210 -36.47 -11.41 -19.81
C ALA A 210 -36.24 -10.16 -20.67
N GLU A 211 -36.41 -10.26 -21.98
CA GLU A 211 -36.29 -9.11 -22.90
C GLU A 211 -37.36 -8.04 -22.67
N ARG A 212 -38.62 -8.47 -22.44
CA ARG A 212 -39.73 -7.56 -22.12
C ARG A 212 -39.49 -6.85 -20.78
N LEU A 213 -39.11 -7.61 -19.74
CA LEU A 213 -38.82 -7.05 -18.41
C LEU A 213 -37.69 -6.02 -18.48
N ALA A 214 -36.61 -6.33 -19.19
CA ALA A 214 -35.50 -5.41 -19.38
C ALA A 214 -35.89 -4.15 -20.16
N ARG A 215 -36.77 -4.28 -21.18
CA ARG A 215 -37.26 -3.13 -21.96
C ARG A 215 -38.13 -2.18 -21.11
N GLN A 216 -38.97 -2.74 -20.24
CA GLN A 216 -39.82 -1.98 -19.32
C GLN A 216 -39.03 -1.34 -18.19
N ALA A 217 -37.97 -2.03 -17.66
CA ALA A 217 -37.16 -1.54 -16.55
C ALA A 217 -36.26 -0.37 -16.94
N LEU A 218 -35.71 -0.32 -18.15
CA LEU A 218 -34.77 0.70 -18.57
C LEU A 218 -35.23 2.15 -18.35
N PRO A 219 -36.43 2.56 -18.81
CA PRO A 219 -36.94 3.92 -18.58
C PRO A 219 -37.16 4.21 -17.08
N VAL A 220 -37.59 3.23 -16.29
CA VAL A 220 -37.81 3.39 -14.83
C VAL A 220 -36.46 3.59 -14.11
N LEU A 221 -35.44 2.81 -14.47
CA LEU A 221 -34.10 2.96 -13.93
C LEU A 221 -33.49 4.33 -14.27
N LEU A 222 -33.65 4.79 -15.52
CA LEU A 222 -33.11 6.10 -15.96
C LEU A 222 -33.84 7.26 -15.30
N SER A 223 -35.18 7.22 -15.22
CA SER A 223 -35.95 8.29 -14.56
C SER A 223 -35.70 8.32 -13.06
N GLY A 224 -35.64 7.15 -12.38
CA GLY A 224 -35.27 7.07 -10.98
C GLY A 224 -33.85 7.64 -10.70
N LEU A 225 -32.89 7.31 -11.55
CA LEU A 225 -31.52 7.85 -11.44
C LEU A 225 -31.48 9.37 -11.70
N ALA A 226 -32.22 9.87 -12.69
CA ALA A 226 -32.29 11.30 -12.98
C ALA A 226 -32.91 12.09 -11.81
N VAL A 227 -34.03 11.59 -11.24
CA VAL A 227 -34.66 12.21 -10.07
C VAL A 227 -33.73 12.20 -8.86
N LEU A 228 -33.03 11.09 -8.60
CA LEU A 228 -32.06 10.98 -7.51
C LEU A 228 -30.92 11.99 -7.69
N ALA A 229 -30.30 12.03 -8.87
CA ALA A 229 -29.18 12.92 -9.14
C ALA A 229 -29.59 14.41 -9.08
N SER A 230 -30.77 14.75 -9.64
CA SER A 230 -31.30 16.11 -9.57
C SER A 230 -31.68 16.50 -8.14
N GLY A 231 -32.33 15.58 -7.38
CA GLY A 231 -32.65 15.81 -5.97
C GLY A 231 -31.43 16.09 -5.11
N ALA A 232 -30.37 15.31 -5.32
CA ALA A 232 -29.09 15.54 -4.65
C ALA A 232 -28.44 16.87 -5.10
N ALA A 233 -28.42 17.16 -6.39
CA ALA A 233 -27.83 18.39 -6.93
C ALA A 233 -28.49 19.67 -6.40
N VAL A 234 -29.81 19.64 -6.16
CA VAL A 234 -30.58 20.79 -5.58
C VAL A 234 -30.64 20.73 -4.04
N GLY A 235 -29.93 19.79 -3.40
CA GLY A 235 -29.88 19.66 -1.95
C GLY A 235 -31.13 19.06 -1.29
N SER A 236 -32.07 18.46 -2.05
CA SER A 236 -33.31 17.88 -1.53
C SER A 236 -33.16 16.37 -1.29
N ARG A 237 -32.93 15.95 -0.04
CA ARG A 237 -32.89 14.52 0.36
C ARG A 237 -34.18 13.76 0.08
N PRO A 238 -35.41 14.29 0.32
CA PRO A 238 -36.65 13.59 -0.01
C PRO A 238 -36.77 13.28 -1.49
N VAL A 239 -36.43 14.24 -2.39
CA VAL A 239 -36.46 14.02 -3.84
C VAL A 239 -35.42 12.99 -4.27
N ALA A 240 -34.21 13.04 -3.69
CA ALA A 240 -33.18 12.04 -3.93
C ALA A 240 -33.65 10.63 -3.49
N LEU A 241 -34.27 10.53 -2.32
CA LEU A 241 -34.84 9.27 -1.81
C LEU A 241 -35.98 8.73 -2.70
N LEU A 242 -36.85 9.58 -3.18
CA LEU A 242 -37.91 9.20 -4.13
C LEU A 242 -37.30 8.63 -5.42
N GLY A 243 -36.26 9.29 -5.96
CA GLY A 243 -35.53 8.82 -7.13
C GLY A 243 -34.87 7.47 -6.92
N LEU A 244 -34.23 7.27 -5.75
CA LEU A 244 -33.65 5.99 -5.38
C LEU A 244 -34.69 4.88 -5.23
N GLY A 245 -35.87 5.17 -4.66
CA GLY A 245 -37.00 4.27 -4.60
C GLY A 245 -37.48 3.85 -5.97
N GLY A 246 -37.64 4.82 -6.89
CA GLY A 246 -37.97 4.55 -8.30
C GLY A 246 -36.94 3.64 -8.99
N TYR A 247 -35.65 3.89 -8.75
CA TYR A 247 -34.59 3.01 -9.27
C TYR A 247 -34.69 1.60 -8.69
N ALA A 248 -34.90 1.46 -7.39
CA ALA A 248 -35.04 0.17 -6.70
C ALA A 248 -36.27 -0.63 -7.27
N ILE A 249 -37.38 0.01 -7.53
CA ILE A 249 -38.56 -0.61 -8.17
C ILE A 249 -38.18 -1.12 -9.56
N GLY A 250 -37.48 -0.30 -10.36
CA GLY A 250 -37.02 -0.71 -11.70
C GLY A 250 -36.06 -1.92 -11.62
N LEU A 251 -35.17 -1.94 -10.63
CA LEU A 251 -34.22 -3.05 -10.39
C LEU A 251 -34.94 -4.34 -9.96
N LEU A 252 -35.92 -4.25 -9.06
CA LEU A 252 -36.73 -5.38 -8.65
C LEU A 252 -37.54 -5.95 -9.82
N TRP A 253 -38.13 -5.06 -10.65
CA TRP A 253 -38.86 -5.47 -11.85
C TRP A 253 -37.95 -6.22 -12.82
N TRP A 254 -36.78 -5.69 -13.11
CA TRP A 254 -35.76 -6.33 -13.94
C TRP A 254 -35.26 -7.65 -13.32
N GLY A 255 -35.03 -7.69 -12.02
CA GLY A 255 -34.51 -8.85 -11.28
C GLY A 255 -35.33 -10.11 -11.44
N ARG A 256 -36.64 -9.97 -11.73
CA ARG A 256 -37.54 -11.11 -12.03
C ARG A 256 -37.05 -11.95 -13.20
N ALA A 257 -36.31 -11.35 -14.14
CA ALA A 257 -35.71 -12.08 -15.27
C ALA A 257 -34.60 -13.05 -14.85
N LEU A 258 -33.95 -12.83 -13.68
CA LEU A 258 -32.86 -13.67 -13.17
C LEU A 258 -33.35 -14.85 -12.32
N VAL A 259 -34.57 -14.74 -11.75
CA VAL A 259 -35.08 -15.72 -10.78
C VAL A 259 -35.38 -17.09 -11.43
N ALA A 260 -36.02 -17.12 -12.58
CA ALA A 260 -36.38 -18.37 -13.22
C ALA A 260 -35.17 -19.20 -13.65
N PRO A 261 -34.13 -18.64 -14.29
CA PRO A 261 -32.88 -19.36 -14.56
C PRO A 261 -32.22 -19.88 -13.29
N ALA A 262 -32.15 -19.06 -12.21
CA ALA A 262 -31.52 -19.46 -10.96
C ALA A 262 -32.26 -20.59 -10.23
N ARG A 263 -33.61 -20.63 -10.30
CA ARG A 263 -34.42 -21.73 -9.75
C ARG A 263 -34.22 -23.03 -10.50
N LYS A 264 -34.06 -22.97 -11.84
CA LYS A 264 -33.82 -24.14 -12.68
C LYS A 264 -32.43 -24.71 -12.52
N ALA A 265 -31.44 -23.84 -12.41
CA ALA A 265 -30.02 -24.23 -12.25
C ALA A 265 -29.37 -23.31 -11.22
N PRO A 266 -29.33 -23.70 -9.94
CA PRO A 266 -28.73 -22.87 -8.89
C PRO A 266 -27.23 -22.69 -9.08
N PRO A 267 -26.61 -21.64 -8.54
CA PRO A 267 -25.18 -21.37 -8.58
C PRO A 267 -24.35 -22.56 -8.10
N LYS A 268 -23.27 -22.91 -8.82
CA LYS A 268 -22.43 -24.10 -8.53
C LYS A 268 -20.91 -23.84 -8.60
N VAL A 269 -20.49 -22.79 -9.31
CA VAL A 269 -19.11 -22.44 -9.60
C VAL A 269 -18.77 -21.06 -9.06
N PHE A 270 -17.49 -20.73 -8.91
CA PHE A 270 -17.05 -19.43 -8.38
C PHE A 270 -17.74 -18.25 -9.08
N ALA A 271 -17.74 -18.27 -10.41
CA ALA A 271 -18.33 -17.20 -11.21
C ALA A 271 -19.80 -16.89 -10.82
N THR A 272 -20.62 -17.94 -10.66
CA THR A 272 -22.04 -17.79 -10.35
C THR A 272 -22.28 -17.42 -8.88
N TRP A 273 -21.53 -17.98 -7.94
CA TRP A 273 -21.62 -17.60 -6.53
C TRP A 273 -21.19 -16.15 -6.30
N SER A 274 -20.08 -15.72 -6.94
CA SER A 274 -19.54 -14.36 -6.79
C SER A 274 -20.50 -13.31 -7.36
N VAL A 275 -21.09 -13.55 -8.54
CA VAL A 275 -22.10 -12.64 -9.11
C VAL A 275 -23.38 -12.61 -8.26
N THR A 276 -23.82 -13.74 -7.70
CA THR A 276 -24.99 -13.75 -6.79
C THR A 276 -24.74 -12.89 -5.57
N ALA A 277 -23.57 -13.05 -4.93
CA ALA A 277 -23.19 -12.24 -3.76
C ALA A 277 -23.07 -10.76 -4.11
N ALA A 278 -22.46 -10.43 -5.26
CA ALA A 278 -22.36 -9.06 -5.74
C ALA A 278 -23.74 -8.39 -5.91
N LEU A 279 -24.70 -9.08 -6.49
CA LEU A 279 -26.07 -8.58 -6.61
C LEU A 279 -26.75 -8.37 -5.25
N GLY A 280 -26.50 -9.26 -4.28
CA GLY A 280 -26.97 -9.09 -2.90
C GLY A 280 -26.39 -7.82 -2.28
N TRP A 281 -25.09 -7.61 -2.38
CA TRP A 281 -24.43 -6.40 -1.86
C TRP A 281 -24.84 -5.11 -2.60
N TRP A 282 -25.17 -5.21 -3.87
CA TRP A 282 -25.73 -4.06 -4.60
C TRP A 282 -27.08 -3.63 -4.03
N VAL A 283 -27.95 -4.58 -3.70
CA VAL A 283 -29.21 -4.28 -3.00
C VAL A 283 -28.96 -3.68 -1.62
N VAL A 284 -27.98 -4.22 -0.86
CA VAL A 284 -27.58 -3.67 0.44
C VAL A 284 -27.03 -2.25 0.30
N ALA A 285 -26.23 -1.95 -0.73
CA ALA A 285 -25.72 -0.60 -0.97
C ALA A 285 -26.87 0.41 -1.22
N ILE A 286 -27.84 0.04 -2.06
CA ILE A 286 -29.04 0.85 -2.35
C ILE A 286 -29.85 1.09 -1.07
N ALA A 287 -30.09 0.04 -0.28
CA ALA A 287 -30.82 0.13 0.99
C ALA A 287 -30.07 1.02 2.01
N LEU A 288 -28.74 0.89 2.11
CA LEU A 288 -27.93 1.70 3.01
C LEU A 288 -27.94 3.18 2.63
N VAL A 289 -27.82 3.51 1.34
CA VAL A 289 -27.92 4.90 0.86
C VAL A 289 -29.33 5.44 1.13
N GLY A 290 -30.36 4.64 0.88
CA GLY A 290 -31.76 5.03 1.17
C GLY A 290 -31.98 5.29 2.65
N TRP A 291 -31.49 4.41 3.53
CA TRP A 291 -31.58 4.59 4.96
C TRP A 291 -30.87 5.88 5.42
N ARG A 292 -29.64 6.11 4.91
CA ARG A 292 -28.89 7.33 5.21
C ARG A 292 -29.59 8.60 4.72
N LEU A 293 -30.14 8.61 3.49
CA LEU A 293 -30.92 9.74 2.98
C LEU A 293 -32.14 10.05 3.84
N ALA A 294 -32.77 9.01 4.45
CA ALA A 294 -33.93 9.15 5.30
C ALA A 294 -33.59 9.64 6.72
N THR A 295 -32.44 9.19 7.30
CA THR A 295 -32.17 9.37 8.73
C THR A 295 -31.11 10.43 9.06
N SER A 296 -30.21 10.79 8.13
CA SER A 296 -29.20 11.81 8.38
C SER A 296 -29.81 13.19 8.54
N GLY A 297 -29.35 13.98 9.50
CA GLY A 297 -29.83 15.35 9.74
C GLY A 297 -29.48 16.33 8.62
N SER A 298 -28.31 16.13 7.98
CA SER A 298 -27.75 17.00 6.94
C SER A 298 -27.03 16.20 5.87
N TRP A 299 -26.65 16.83 4.76
CA TRP A 299 -25.79 16.21 3.74
C TRP A 299 -24.36 16.00 4.22
N ALA A 300 -23.85 16.90 5.06
CA ALA A 300 -22.56 16.75 5.72
C ALA A 300 -22.53 15.49 6.57
N ALA A 301 -23.50 15.29 7.48
CA ALA A 301 -23.62 14.10 8.30
C ALA A 301 -23.77 12.80 7.48
N LEU A 302 -24.39 12.88 6.33
CA LEU A 302 -24.48 11.75 5.39
C LEU A 302 -23.08 11.41 4.82
N ALA A 303 -22.29 12.42 4.44
CA ALA A 303 -20.97 12.27 3.86
C ALA A 303 -19.97 11.67 4.85
N ASP A 304 -19.99 12.04 6.12
CA ASP A 304 -19.11 11.51 7.18
C ASP A 304 -19.18 9.98 7.29
N GLY A 305 -20.36 9.40 7.11
CA GLY A 305 -20.52 7.94 7.14
C GLY A 305 -20.39 7.24 5.78
N TYR A 306 -20.03 7.95 4.70
CA TYR A 306 -20.05 7.39 3.34
C TYR A 306 -18.98 6.33 3.08
N GLY A 307 -17.96 6.24 3.93
CA GLY A 307 -16.92 5.21 3.85
C GLY A 307 -17.47 3.78 3.88
N VAL A 308 -18.55 3.53 4.63
CA VAL A 308 -19.24 2.23 4.70
C VAL A 308 -19.89 1.90 3.34
N VAL A 309 -20.58 2.87 2.71
CA VAL A 309 -21.16 2.70 1.39
C VAL A 309 -20.08 2.39 0.35
N ALA A 310 -18.96 3.11 0.39
CA ALA A 310 -17.83 2.89 -0.51
C ALA A 310 -17.25 1.47 -0.37
N ALA A 311 -17.09 0.96 0.85
CA ALA A 311 -16.60 -0.41 1.10
C ALA A 311 -17.58 -1.46 0.56
N VAL A 312 -18.88 -1.31 0.81
CA VAL A 312 -19.93 -2.21 0.30
C VAL A 312 -19.94 -2.22 -1.23
N VAL A 313 -19.83 -1.05 -1.87
CA VAL A 313 -19.79 -0.93 -3.34
C VAL A 313 -18.51 -1.51 -3.91
N ALA A 314 -17.34 -1.17 -3.37
CA ALA A 314 -16.06 -1.58 -3.95
C ALA A 314 -15.78 -3.08 -3.74
N VAL A 315 -15.93 -3.59 -2.51
CA VAL A 315 -15.60 -4.97 -2.13
C VAL A 315 -16.79 -5.90 -2.32
N GLY A 316 -17.95 -5.53 -1.81
CA GLY A 316 -19.15 -6.36 -1.86
C GLY A 316 -19.71 -6.50 -3.28
N PHE A 317 -19.88 -5.38 -3.98
CA PHE A 317 -20.49 -5.39 -5.31
C PHE A 317 -19.44 -5.48 -6.44
N ALA A 318 -18.59 -4.46 -6.61
CA ALA A 318 -17.80 -4.29 -7.82
C ALA A 318 -16.72 -5.36 -7.99
N ALA A 319 -15.92 -5.65 -6.96
CA ALA A 319 -14.84 -6.63 -7.04
C ALA A 319 -15.39 -8.05 -7.27
N GLN A 320 -16.43 -8.45 -6.52
CA GLN A 320 -17.04 -9.77 -6.68
C GLN A 320 -17.72 -9.93 -8.05
N LEU A 321 -18.38 -8.88 -8.54
CA LEU A 321 -18.96 -8.88 -9.88
C LEU A 321 -17.89 -9.04 -10.96
N LEU A 322 -16.83 -8.24 -10.89
CA LEU A 322 -15.75 -8.25 -11.87
C LEU A 322 -15.05 -9.60 -11.91
N PHE A 323 -14.65 -10.13 -10.75
CA PHE A 323 -13.95 -11.41 -10.68
C PHE A 323 -14.85 -12.58 -11.08
N GLY A 324 -16.15 -12.54 -10.69
CA GLY A 324 -17.13 -13.51 -11.13
C GLY A 324 -17.33 -13.50 -12.63
N ALA A 325 -17.53 -12.33 -13.24
CA ALA A 325 -17.70 -12.19 -14.69
C ALA A 325 -16.44 -12.62 -15.45
N LEU A 326 -15.25 -12.15 -15.06
CA LEU A 326 -13.98 -12.50 -15.70
C LEU A 326 -13.67 -14.00 -15.59
N SER A 327 -14.02 -14.65 -14.47
CA SER A 327 -13.84 -16.10 -14.29
C SER A 327 -14.65 -16.93 -15.28
N HIS A 328 -15.78 -16.40 -15.76
CA HIS A 328 -16.58 -17.04 -16.81
C HIS A 328 -16.13 -16.64 -18.21
N LEU A 329 -15.85 -15.36 -18.43
CA LEU A 329 -15.63 -14.79 -19.76
C LEU A 329 -14.25 -15.11 -20.32
N ILE A 330 -13.18 -15.03 -19.50
CA ILE A 330 -11.82 -15.26 -19.98
C ILE A 330 -11.62 -16.66 -20.53
N PRO A 331 -12.01 -17.77 -19.83
CA PRO A 331 -11.93 -19.11 -20.40
C PRO A 331 -12.66 -19.24 -21.73
N SER A 332 -13.84 -18.63 -21.85
CA SER A 332 -14.68 -18.69 -23.07
C SER A 332 -14.02 -18.01 -24.27
N VAL A 333 -13.29 -16.91 -24.06
CA VAL A 333 -12.64 -16.13 -25.14
C VAL A 333 -11.26 -16.67 -25.50
N LEU A 334 -10.56 -17.38 -24.62
CA LEU A 334 -9.29 -18.04 -24.92
C LEU A 334 -9.43 -19.06 -26.08
N GLY A 335 -10.64 -19.62 -26.26
CA GLY A 335 -10.95 -20.54 -27.36
C GLY A 335 -10.23 -21.87 -27.24
N GLY A 336 -10.28 -22.72 -28.26
CA GLY A 336 -9.64 -24.04 -28.29
C GLY A 336 -10.56 -25.19 -27.90
N GLY A 337 -11.87 -24.94 -27.79
CA GLY A 337 -12.88 -25.98 -27.57
C GLY A 337 -13.15 -26.29 -26.09
N PRO A 338 -14.09 -27.22 -25.80
CA PRO A 338 -14.60 -27.48 -24.45
C PRO A 338 -13.53 -27.98 -23.47
N SER A 339 -12.52 -28.71 -23.91
CA SER A 339 -11.42 -29.22 -23.09
C SER A 339 -10.55 -28.07 -22.52
N VAL A 340 -10.20 -27.13 -23.37
CA VAL A 340 -9.40 -25.94 -23.00
C VAL A 340 -10.17 -25.05 -22.01
N VAL A 341 -11.46 -24.83 -22.29
CA VAL A 341 -12.34 -24.06 -21.38
C VAL A 341 -12.44 -24.73 -20.01
N ARG A 342 -12.60 -26.08 -19.95
CA ARG A 342 -12.66 -26.81 -18.69
C ARG A 342 -11.36 -26.72 -17.91
N ALA A 343 -10.20 -26.86 -18.58
CA ALA A 343 -8.88 -26.76 -17.95
C ALA A 343 -8.65 -25.38 -17.31
N ALA A 344 -9.02 -24.30 -17.96
CA ALA A 344 -8.93 -22.93 -17.43
C ALA A 344 -9.91 -22.71 -16.26
N SER A 345 -11.18 -23.12 -16.44
CA SER A 345 -12.22 -22.94 -15.42
C SER A 345 -11.91 -23.70 -14.14
N ALA A 346 -11.29 -24.89 -14.21
CA ALA A 346 -10.92 -25.69 -13.05
C ALA A 346 -9.98 -24.94 -12.08
N TRP A 347 -9.09 -24.08 -12.58
CA TRP A 347 -8.24 -23.22 -11.74
C TRP A 347 -9.01 -22.08 -11.09
N LEU A 348 -9.89 -21.42 -11.82
CA LEU A 348 -10.68 -20.29 -11.32
C LEU A 348 -11.75 -20.73 -10.30
N ASP A 349 -12.20 -22.00 -10.38
CA ASP A 349 -13.16 -22.61 -9.44
C ASP A 349 -12.48 -23.19 -8.18
N ARG A 350 -11.15 -23.14 -8.05
CA ARG A 350 -10.46 -23.62 -6.86
C ARG A 350 -10.90 -22.85 -5.63
N ALA A 351 -11.23 -23.59 -4.57
CA ALA A 351 -11.74 -23.07 -3.30
C ALA A 351 -12.91 -22.06 -3.48
N ALA A 352 -13.78 -22.27 -4.47
CA ALA A 352 -14.82 -21.34 -4.88
C ALA A 352 -15.71 -20.88 -3.72
N LEU A 353 -16.27 -21.84 -2.97
CA LEU A 353 -17.19 -21.54 -1.88
C LEU A 353 -16.44 -20.96 -0.67
N TRP A 354 -15.21 -21.41 -0.39
CA TRP A 354 -14.37 -20.84 0.65
C TRP A 354 -14.09 -19.36 0.38
N ARG A 355 -13.62 -19.01 -0.82
CA ARG A 355 -13.31 -17.62 -1.21
C ARG A 355 -14.53 -16.70 -1.10
N VAL A 356 -15.67 -17.14 -1.64
CA VAL A 356 -16.90 -16.33 -1.59
C VAL A 356 -17.39 -16.18 -0.15
N THR A 357 -17.38 -17.24 0.66
CA THR A 357 -17.81 -17.17 2.08
C THR A 357 -16.89 -16.26 2.90
N VAL A 358 -15.57 -16.39 2.76
CA VAL A 358 -14.61 -15.52 3.44
C VAL A 358 -14.83 -14.04 3.11
N VAL A 359 -15.00 -13.71 1.83
CA VAL A 359 -15.22 -12.31 1.42
C VAL A 359 -16.52 -11.75 2.01
N ASN A 360 -17.61 -12.52 1.94
CA ASN A 360 -18.92 -12.02 2.35
C ASN A 360 -19.07 -11.98 3.88
N LEU A 361 -18.65 -13.02 4.60
CA LEU A 361 -18.70 -13.04 6.06
C LEU A 361 -17.70 -12.04 6.66
N GLY A 362 -16.49 -11.96 6.09
CA GLY A 362 -15.49 -11.02 6.56
C GLY A 362 -15.90 -9.56 6.31
N LEU A 363 -16.48 -9.25 5.15
CA LEU A 363 -17.02 -7.91 4.90
C LEU A 363 -18.14 -7.57 5.89
N LEU A 364 -19.05 -8.50 6.19
CA LEU A 364 -20.11 -8.31 7.18
C LEU A 364 -19.52 -7.97 8.56
N ILE A 365 -18.50 -8.72 9.01
CA ILE A 365 -17.83 -8.46 10.30
C ILE A 365 -17.18 -7.08 10.32
N CYS A 366 -16.52 -6.68 9.23
CA CYS A 366 -15.90 -5.36 9.11
C CYS A 366 -16.90 -4.20 9.12
N LEU A 367 -18.18 -4.44 8.77
CA LEU A 367 -19.25 -3.44 8.79
C LEU A 367 -19.93 -3.33 10.15
N LEU A 368 -19.78 -4.33 11.02
CA LEU A 368 -20.29 -4.30 12.39
C LEU A 368 -19.33 -3.50 13.30
N PRO A 369 -19.83 -2.97 14.43
CA PRO A 369 -19.00 -2.32 15.46
C PRO A 369 -18.12 -3.38 16.14
N SER A 370 -16.98 -3.68 15.54
CA SER A 370 -16.00 -4.65 16.05
C SER A 370 -14.68 -3.94 16.39
N PRO A 371 -13.87 -4.47 17.32
CA PRO A 371 -12.55 -3.93 17.67
C PRO A 371 -11.66 -3.70 16.43
N SER A 372 -10.80 -2.68 16.48
CA SER A 372 -9.97 -2.33 15.32
C SER A 372 -9.03 -3.47 14.90
N ALA A 373 -8.43 -4.18 15.85
CA ALA A 373 -7.59 -5.35 15.57
C ALA A 373 -8.36 -6.46 14.84
N VAL A 374 -9.62 -6.75 15.22
CA VAL A 374 -10.50 -7.69 14.53
C VAL A 374 -10.77 -7.23 13.10
N ARG A 375 -11.10 -5.94 12.91
CA ARG A 375 -11.33 -5.40 11.56
C ARG A 375 -10.10 -5.50 10.67
N VAL A 376 -8.91 -5.19 11.20
CA VAL A 376 -7.65 -5.30 10.46
C VAL A 376 -7.39 -6.74 10.05
N THR A 377 -7.38 -7.69 10.99
CA THR A 377 -7.07 -9.10 10.70
C THR A 377 -8.07 -9.73 9.73
N VAL A 378 -9.37 -9.44 9.89
CA VAL A 378 -10.42 -9.91 8.97
C VAL A 378 -10.29 -9.27 7.60
N SER A 379 -9.99 -7.97 7.50
CA SER A 379 -9.80 -7.28 6.21
C SER A 379 -8.62 -7.85 5.42
N VAL A 380 -7.51 -8.20 6.08
CA VAL A 380 -6.37 -8.87 5.45
C VAL A 380 -6.79 -10.20 4.81
N LEU A 381 -7.59 -11.01 5.52
CA LEU A 381 -8.10 -12.28 4.99
C LEU A 381 -9.03 -12.07 3.78
N VAL A 382 -9.92 -11.07 3.85
CA VAL A 382 -10.84 -10.71 2.76
C VAL A 382 -10.07 -10.25 1.52
N LEU A 383 -9.15 -9.30 1.69
CA LEU A 383 -8.35 -8.75 0.60
C LEU A 383 -7.41 -9.80 -0.01
N GLY A 384 -6.77 -10.62 0.81
CA GLY A 384 -5.96 -11.75 0.35
C GLY A 384 -6.78 -12.74 -0.49
N SER A 385 -8.03 -13.01 -0.08
CA SER A 385 -8.96 -13.87 -0.84
C SER A 385 -9.35 -13.27 -2.21
N LEU A 386 -9.48 -11.94 -2.30
CA LEU A 386 -9.74 -11.23 -3.56
C LEU A 386 -8.49 -11.20 -4.45
N VAL A 387 -7.33 -10.86 -3.90
CA VAL A 387 -6.04 -10.80 -4.62
C VAL A 387 -5.65 -12.17 -5.17
N ALA A 388 -6.03 -13.27 -4.51
CA ALA A 388 -5.82 -14.63 -4.99
C ALA A 388 -6.42 -14.89 -6.39
N PHE A 389 -7.34 -14.06 -6.86
CA PHE A 389 -7.84 -14.10 -8.24
C PHE A 389 -6.72 -13.95 -9.28
N LEU A 390 -5.74 -13.08 -9.06
CA LEU A 390 -4.66 -12.81 -10.02
C LEU A 390 -3.77 -14.05 -10.29
N PRO A 391 -3.18 -14.71 -9.27
CA PRO A 391 -2.40 -15.92 -9.49
C PRO A 391 -3.24 -17.08 -10.03
N LEU A 392 -4.51 -17.21 -9.63
CA LEU A 392 -5.41 -18.22 -10.19
C LEU A 392 -5.70 -17.96 -11.67
N LEU A 393 -5.88 -16.73 -12.08
CA LEU A 393 -6.06 -16.34 -13.47
C LEU A 393 -4.82 -16.66 -14.31
N LEU A 394 -3.61 -16.36 -13.80
CA LEU A 394 -2.36 -16.70 -14.50
C LEU A 394 -2.23 -18.22 -14.70
N ARG A 395 -2.55 -19.01 -13.67
CA ARG A 395 -2.58 -20.47 -13.76
C ARG A 395 -3.64 -20.99 -14.74
N ALA A 396 -4.82 -20.39 -14.75
CA ALA A 396 -5.88 -20.72 -15.70
C ALA A 396 -5.46 -20.45 -17.15
N ILE A 397 -4.80 -19.31 -17.43
CA ILE A 397 -4.28 -19.00 -18.76
C ILE A 397 -3.19 -20.01 -19.16
N ARG A 398 -2.25 -20.35 -18.26
CA ARG A 398 -1.22 -21.36 -18.53
C ARG A 398 -1.83 -22.73 -18.82
N ALA A 399 -2.84 -23.15 -18.03
CA ALA A 399 -3.55 -24.41 -18.24
C ALA A 399 -4.29 -24.43 -19.59
N ALA A 400 -4.93 -23.31 -19.97
CA ALA A 400 -5.55 -23.20 -21.29
C ALA A 400 -4.54 -23.34 -22.45
N VAL A 401 -3.38 -22.70 -22.34
CA VAL A 401 -2.31 -22.78 -23.35
C VAL A 401 -1.76 -24.20 -23.45
N SER A 402 -1.53 -24.88 -22.31
CA SER A 402 -1.06 -26.27 -22.28
C SER A 402 -2.10 -27.22 -22.87
N ALA A 403 -3.36 -27.12 -22.46
CA ALA A 403 -4.45 -27.95 -23.01
C ALA A 403 -4.66 -27.74 -24.50
N ARG A 404 -4.48 -26.52 -25.00
CA ARG A 404 -4.55 -26.21 -26.43
C ARG A 404 -3.39 -26.81 -27.20
N ARG A 405 -2.16 -26.78 -26.66
CA ARG A 405 -1.00 -27.44 -27.27
C ARG A 405 -1.20 -28.96 -27.36
N ALA A 406 -1.65 -29.59 -26.29
CA ALA A 406 -1.95 -31.00 -26.25
C ALA A 406 -3.06 -31.41 -27.25
N LEU A 407 -4.11 -30.58 -27.38
CA LEU A 407 -5.15 -30.81 -28.38
C LEU A 407 -4.62 -30.72 -29.81
N LEU A 408 -3.77 -29.75 -30.13
CA LEU A 408 -3.17 -29.59 -31.45
C LEU A 408 -2.22 -30.76 -31.78
N ALA A 409 -1.45 -31.23 -30.80
CA ALA A 409 -0.61 -32.43 -30.97
C ALA A 409 -1.47 -33.68 -31.24
N ALA A 410 -2.52 -33.90 -30.46
CA ALA A 410 -3.44 -35.05 -30.66
C ALA A 410 -4.19 -34.98 -32.02
N VAL A 411 -4.52 -33.81 -32.51
CA VAL A 411 -5.09 -33.63 -33.87
C VAL A 411 -4.04 -33.98 -34.93
N ALA A 412 -2.79 -33.53 -34.78
CA ALA A 412 -1.73 -33.86 -35.73
C ALA A 412 -1.42 -35.38 -35.78
N GLU A 413 -1.42 -36.06 -34.62
CA GLU A 413 -1.25 -37.49 -34.53
C GLU A 413 -2.43 -38.25 -35.18
N ALA A 414 -3.65 -37.79 -34.94
CA ALA A 414 -4.86 -38.41 -35.53
C ALA A 414 -4.93 -38.22 -37.05
N ASP A 415 -4.46 -37.08 -37.59
CA ASP A 415 -4.36 -36.83 -39.04
C ASP A 415 -3.35 -37.78 -39.68
N VAL A 416 -2.26 -38.18 -38.99
CA VAL A 416 -1.26 -39.13 -39.45
C VAL A 416 -1.79 -40.59 -39.44
N HIS A 417 -2.62 -40.93 -38.45
CA HIS A 417 -3.08 -42.31 -38.24
C HIS A 417 -4.52 -42.57 -38.69
N GLY A 418 -5.20 -41.62 -39.35
CA GLY A 418 -6.56 -41.76 -39.88
C GLY A 418 -7.66 -41.94 -38.81
N GLY A 419 -7.40 -41.56 -37.56
CA GLY A 419 -8.29 -41.70 -36.45
C GLY A 419 -8.98 -40.40 -35.99
N ARG A 420 -10.10 -40.44 -35.29
CA ARG A 420 -10.70 -39.31 -34.59
C ARG A 420 -10.00 -39.12 -33.25
N PRO A 421 -9.50 -37.90 -32.92
CA PRO A 421 -8.89 -37.65 -31.62
C PRO A 421 -9.90 -37.85 -30.49
N THR A 422 -9.65 -38.81 -29.62
CA THR A 422 -10.45 -39.01 -28.40
C THR A 422 -9.85 -38.15 -27.29
N PRO A 423 -10.55 -37.12 -26.81
CA PRO A 423 -10.06 -36.29 -25.71
C PRO A 423 -9.96 -37.15 -24.44
N ALA A 424 -8.79 -37.18 -23.80
CA ALA A 424 -8.63 -37.82 -22.50
C ALA A 424 -9.68 -37.28 -21.49
N PRO A 425 -10.32 -38.18 -20.71
CA PRO A 425 -11.28 -37.77 -19.70
C PRO A 425 -10.55 -36.91 -18.64
N VAL A 426 -10.88 -35.64 -18.55
CA VAL A 426 -10.44 -34.80 -17.42
C VAL A 426 -11.37 -35.14 -16.25
N GLU A 427 -10.94 -35.96 -15.32
CA GLU A 427 -11.68 -36.18 -14.06
C GLU A 427 -11.86 -34.84 -13.35
N ALA A 428 -13.11 -34.44 -13.17
CA ALA A 428 -13.44 -33.28 -12.37
C ALA A 428 -13.16 -33.60 -10.90
N PRO A 429 -12.32 -32.84 -10.19
CA PRO A 429 -12.04 -33.07 -8.78
C PRO A 429 -13.36 -33.01 -7.99
N ARG A 430 -13.60 -34.04 -7.16
CA ARG A 430 -14.78 -34.10 -6.28
C ARG A 430 -14.74 -32.95 -5.28
N VAL A 431 -15.54 -31.89 -5.54
CA VAL A 431 -15.62 -30.72 -4.69
C VAL A 431 -16.44 -31.02 -3.44
N ARG A 432 -15.80 -31.17 -2.29
CA ARG A 432 -16.48 -31.29 -0.98
C ARG A 432 -16.95 -29.90 -0.52
N ARG A 433 -18.16 -29.49 -0.92
CA ARG A 433 -18.70 -28.14 -0.64
C ARG A 433 -18.85 -27.86 0.85
N GLY A 434 -19.33 -28.84 1.62
CA GLY A 434 -19.45 -28.72 3.07
C GLY A 434 -18.12 -28.45 3.75
N ALA A 435 -17.05 -29.15 3.32
CA ALA A 435 -15.71 -28.91 3.86
C ALA A 435 -15.19 -27.49 3.53
N GLN A 436 -15.43 -26.98 2.32
CA GLN A 436 -15.05 -25.59 1.97
C GLN A 436 -15.80 -24.55 2.81
N LEU A 437 -17.07 -24.76 3.09
CA LEU A 437 -17.85 -23.85 3.94
C LEU A 437 -17.35 -23.88 5.38
N LEU A 438 -17.14 -25.09 5.94
CA LEU A 438 -16.63 -25.26 7.31
C LEU A 438 -15.23 -24.63 7.46
N THR A 439 -14.34 -24.89 6.51
CA THR A 439 -12.99 -24.29 6.55
C THR A 439 -13.02 -22.78 6.36
N ALA A 440 -13.95 -22.21 5.59
CA ALA A 440 -14.11 -20.76 5.46
C ALA A 440 -14.55 -20.13 6.78
N VAL A 441 -15.58 -20.69 7.42
CA VAL A 441 -16.07 -20.23 8.72
C VAL A 441 -14.98 -20.37 9.79
N ALA A 442 -14.27 -21.51 9.81
CA ALA A 442 -13.15 -21.73 10.72
C ALA A 442 -12.00 -20.71 10.48
N SER A 443 -11.65 -20.43 9.21
CA SER A 443 -10.63 -19.43 8.90
C SER A 443 -11.02 -18.03 9.41
N VAL A 444 -12.28 -17.63 9.22
CA VAL A 444 -12.79 -16.35 9.75
C VAL A 444 -12.80 -16.36 11.27
N ALA A 445 -13.25 -17.43 11.92
CA ALA A 445 -13.26 -17.56 13.37
C ALA A 445 -11.83 -17.46 13.95
N VAL A 446 -10.84 -18.14 13.36
CA VAL A 446 -9.43 -18.05 13.79
C VAL A 446 -8.92 -16.62 13.68
N VAL A 447 -9.18 -15.95 12.57
CA VAL A 447 -8.71 -14.57 12.35
C VAL A 447 -9.41 -13.57 13.28
N VAL A 448 -10.70 -13.77 13.59
CA VAL A 448 -11.41 -13.00 14.62
C VAL A 448 -10.78 -13.25 15.98
N SER A 449 -10.52 -14.51 16.34
CA SER A 449 -9.87 -14.87 17.61
C SER A 449 -8.47 -14.25 17.74
N LEU A 450 -7.69 -14.23 16.65
CA LEU A 450 -6.39 -13.55 16.61
C LEU A 450 -6.52 -12.04 16.83
N GLY A 451 -7.52 -11.41 16.20
CA GLY A 451 -7.82 -9.99 16.43
C GLY A 451 -8.24 -9.68 17.87
N VAL A 452 -9.06 -10.55 18.47
CA VAL A 452 -9.43 -10.43 19.90
C VAL A 452 -8.24 -10.67 20.82
N ALA A 453 -7.37 -11.65 20.49
CA ALA A 453 -6.16 -11.93 21.26
C ALA A 453 -5.12 -10.80 21.17
N ALA A 454 -5.08 -10.06 20.05
CA ALA A 454 -4.21 -8.91 19.87
C ALA A 454 -4.65 -7.69 20.70
N ASP A 455 -5.95 -7.55 20.99
CA ASP A 455 -6.50 -6.47 21.81
C ASP A 455 -7.73 -6.97 22.59
N PRO A 456 -7.50 -7.74 23.67
CA PRO A 456 -8.58 -8.30 24.49
C PRO A 456 -9.42 -7.23 25.19
N ALA A 457 -8.81 -6.13 25.61
CA ALA A 457 -9.48 -5.04 26.32
C ALA A 457 -10.51 -4.34 25.42
N ALA A 458 -10.16 -4.05 24.16
CA ALA A 458 -11.09 -3.49 23.19
C ALA A 458 -12.24 -4.45 22.83
N ALA A 459 -12.05 -5.76 23.06
CA ALA A 459 -13.09 -6.78 22.89
C ALA A 459 -13.98 -6.97 24.14
N GLY A 460 -13.75 -6.20 25.22
CA GLY A 460 -14.51 -6.29 26.48
C GLY A 460 -14.19 -7.53 27.33
N LEU A 461 -13.05 -8.20 27.05
CA LEU A 461 -12.59 -9.34 27.83
C LEU A 461 -11.65 -8.84 28.94
N ALA A 462 -12.05 -8.96 30.19
CA ALA A 462 -11.16 -8.75 31.33
C ALA A 462 -10.04 -9.81 31.30
N PRO A 463 -8.77 -9.47 31.64
CA PRO A 463 -7.73 -10.47 31.79
C PRO A 463 -8.14 -11.45 32.91
N LEU A 464 -8.04 -12.74 32.65
CA LEU A 464 -8.15 -13.79 33.67
C LEU A 464 -6.90 -13.66 34.57
N SER A 465 -6.95 -12.77 35.54
CA SER A 465 -5.91 -12.63 36.55
C SER A 465 -6.28 -13.45 37.75
N ALA A 466 -5.34 -14.27 38.21
CA ALA A 466 -5.39 -14.93 39.51
C ALA A 466 -5.71 -13.93 40.62
N GLU A 467 -6.50 -14.40 41.58
CA GLU A 467 -6.97 -13.66 42.75
C GLU A 467 -5.81 -13.01 43.54
N GLY A 468 -5.81 -11.69 43.60
CA GLY A 468 -5.11 -10.86 44.57
C GLY A 468 -5.97 -9.60 44.80
N PRO A 469 -6.05 -9.05 46.03
CA PRO A 469 -7.11 -8.12 46.45
C PRO A 469 -7.06 -6.81 45.64
N ALA A 470 -8.24 -6.37 45.31
CA ALA A 470 -8.65 -5.20 44.59
C ALA A 470 -7.71 -3.99 44.64
N ALA A 471 -7.15 -3.60 43.48
CA ALA A 471 -6.95 -2.21 43.16
C ALA A 471 -7.79 -1.94 41.90
N ALA A 472 -8.90 -1.27 42.07
CA ALA A 472 -9.70 -0.70 41.04
C ALA A 472 -8.82 0.31 40.25
N GLY A 473 -8.43 -0.04 39.05
CA GLY A 473 -7.68 0.80 38.13
C GLY A 473 -8.26 0.62 36.74
N VAL A 474 -9.45 1.12 36.51
CA VAL A 474 -9.96 1.45 35.22
C VAL A 474 -9.01 2.53 34.67
N SER A 475 -8.29 2.26 33.58
CA SER A 475 -7.74 3.32 32.77
C SER A 475 -8.88 4.06 32.07
N ALA A 476 -9.62 4.82 32.87
CA ALA A 476 -10.24 6.04 32.43
C ALA A 476 -9.06 6.96 32.07
N THR A 477 -9.00 7.47 30.84
CA THR A 477 -8.39 8.75 30.54
C THR A 477 -8.60 9.63 31.79
N GLN A 478 -7.53 9.94 32.52
CA GLN A 478 -7.64 10.86 33.63
C GLN A 478 -8.28 12.12 33.07
N ALA A 479 -9.49 12.44 33.53
CA ALA A 479 -10.14 13.67 33.21
C ALA A 479 -9.18 14.78 33.69
N VAL A 480 -8.60 15.52 32.72
CA VAL A 480 -7.75 16.68 33.05
C VAL A 480 -8.62 17.65 33.82
N GLU A 481 -8.24 18.00 35.03
CA GLU A 481 -8.96 19.01 35.79
C GLU A 481 -8.87 20.33 35.04
N PRO A 482 -10.01 20.94 34.65
CA PRO A 482 -10.00 22.22 33.97
C PRO A 482 -9.35 23.28 34.83
N SER A 483 -8.41 24.05 34.30
CA SER A 483 -7.82 25.22 34.96
C SER A 483 -8.86 26.33 35.23
N GLY A 484 -10.00 26.28 34.54
CA GLY A 484 -11.00 27.33 34.52
C GLY A 484 -10.68 28.45 33.51
N HIS A 485 -9.50 28.40 32.88
CA HIS A 485 -9.11 29.35 31.85
C HIS A 485 -9.40 28.83 30.45
N THR A 486 -9.63 29.80 29.51
CA THR A 486 -9.81 29.51 28.08
C THR A 486 -8.74 30.25 27.28
N THR A 487 -7.87 29.51 26.63
CA THR A 487 -6.94 30.03 25.66
C THR A 487 -7.63 30.15 24.30
N ARG A 488 -7.83 31.38 23.82
CA ARG A 488 -8.45 31.66 22.53
C ARG A 488 -7.41 32.21 21.56
N VAL A 489 -7.29 31.57 20.40
CA VAL A 489 -6.27 31.91 19.40
C VAL A 489 -6.90 32.02 18.03
N ARG A 490 -6.52 33.06 17.27
CA ARG A 490 -6.83 33.18 15.84
C ARG A 490 -5.75 32.47 15.04
N VAL A 491 -6.17 31.58 14.15
CA VAL A 491 -5.32 30.87 13.19
C VAL A 491 -5.78 31.21 11.79
N GLU A 492 -4.85 31.61 10.93
CA GLU A 492 -5.12 31.95 9.54
C GLU A 492 -4.68 30.80 8.64
N ALA A 493 -5.54 30.39 7.71
CA ALA A 493 -5.20 29.44 6.66
C ALA A 493 -4.85 30.21 5.39
N HIS A 494 -3.60 30.12 4.94
CA HIS A 494 -3.08 30.81 3.78
C HIS A 494 -1.95 30.03 3.13
N ASP A 495 -1.92 29.97 1.80
CA ASP A 495 -0.89 29.27 1.01
C ASP A 495 -0.58 27.84 1.49
N MET A 496 -1.62 27.06 1.79
CA MET A 496 -1.53 25.67 2.27
C MET A 496 -0.82 25.51 3.62
N THR A 497 -0.80 26.56 4.45
CA THR A 497 -0.26 26.55 5.82
C THR A 497 -1.25 27.13 6.82
N TYR A 498 -1.03 26.87 8.12
CA TYR A 498 -1.66 27.60 9.20
C TYR A 498 -0.68 28.60 9.77
N VAL A 499 -1.18 29.80 10.08
CA VAL A 499 -0.37 30.88 10.70
C VAL A 499 -1.08 31.36 11.98
N PRO A 500 -0.48 31.18 13.17
CA PRO A 500 0.75 30.42 13.40
C PRO A 500 0.56 28.91 13.16
N ASP A 501 1.63 28.19 12.85
CA ASP A 501 1.69 26.73 12.65
C ASP A 501 1.90 25.97 13.96
N SER A 502 2.21 26.69 15.04
CA SER A 502 2.39 26.13 16.39
C SER A 502 1.77 27.04 17.45
N LEU A 503 1.12 26.42 18.46
CA LEU A 503 0.49 27.10 19.58
C LEU A 503 1.00 26.50 20.88
N THR A 504 1.20 27.36 21.93
CA THR A 504 1.48 26.92 23.28
C THR A 504 0.26 27.21 24.16
N VAL A 505 -0.28 26.17 24.82
CA VAL A 505 -1.48 26.23 25.65
C VAL A 505 -1.15 25.71 27.06
N PRO A 506 -1.48 26.43 28.16
CA PRO A 506 -1.28 25.93 29.51
C PRO A 506 -2.09 24.62 29.77
N TYR A 507 -1.52 23.73 30.57
CA TYR A 507 -2.18 22.48 31.00
C TYR A 507 -3.50 22.77 31.72
N GLY A 508 -4.56 22.08 31.31
CA GLY A 508 -5.88 22.25 31.87
C GLY A 508 -6.69 23.41 31.25
N ASP A 509 -6.11 24.20 30.37
CA ASP A 509 -6.85 25.24 29.65
C ASP A 509 -7.74 24.64 28.56
N ARG A 510 -8.90 25.30 28.36
CA ARG A 510 -9.77 25.02 27.22
C ARG A 510 -9.25 25.78 26.00
N LEU A 511 -8.89 25.09 24.93
CA LEU A 511 -8.45 25.72 23.70
C LEU A 511 -9.64 26.00 22.77
N VAL A 512 -9.75 27.26 22.34
CA VAL A 512 -10.71 27.71 21.32
C VAL A 512 -9.95 28.39 20.19
N ILE A 513 -10.14 27.89 18.98
CA ILE A 513 -9.45 28.40 17.76
C ILE A 513 -10.47 29.08 16.85
N ASP A 514 -10.18 30.33 16.49
CA ASP A 514 -10.91 31.04 15.43
C ASP A 514 -10.11 30.88 14.12
N LEU A 515 -10.48 29.89 13.32
CA LEU A 515 -9.87 29.64 12.00
C LEU A 515 -10.43 30.63 10.96
N VAL A 516 -9.55 31.36 10.27
CA VAL A 516 -9.91 32.27 9.19
C VAL A 516 -9.23 31.81 7.89
N ASN A 517 -9.99 31.57 6.85
CA ASN A 517 -9.45 31.20 5.55
C ASN A 517 -9.19 32.46 4.70
N LEU A 518 -7.92 32.77 4.47
CA LEU A 518 -7.47 33.90 3.68
C LEU A 518 -7.12 33.55 2.22
N ASP A 519 -7.18 32.28 1.84
CA ASP A 519 -6.97 31.87 0.45
C ASP A 519 -8.12 32.35 -0.47
N ASP A 520 -7.79 32.72 -1.70
CA ASP A 520 -8.78 33.19 -2.68
C ASP A 520 -9.55 32.07 -3.38
N GLY A 521 -9.07 30.83 -3.36
CA GLY A 521 -9.60 29.76 -4.20
C GLY A 521 -9.79 28.40 -3.55
N SER A 522 -9.21 28.15 -2.37
CA SER A 522 -9.23 26.83 -1.73
C SER A 522 -9.98 26.85 -0.40
N PRO A 523 -10.92 25.93 -0.16
CA PRO A 523 -11.47 25.73 1.18
C PRO A 523 -10.43 25.05 2.07
N HIS A 524 -10.48 25.30 3.39
CA HIS A 524 -9.67 24.64 4.40
C HIS A 524 -10.54 24.18 5.55
N ASP A 525 -10.07 23.19 6.32
CA ASP A 525 -10.68 22.79 7.59
C ASP A 525 -9.56 22.51 8.60
N LEU A 526 -9.89 22.49 9.88
CA LEU A 526 -8.96 22.12 10.95
C LEU A 526 -9.62 21.02 11.78
N THR A 527 -8.93 19.91 11.94
CA THR A 527 -9.40 18.73 12.69
C THR A 527 -8.31 18.24 13.62
N PHE A 528 -8.66 17.83 14.82
CA PHE A 528 -7.77 17.22 15.82
C PHE A 528 -8.07 15.74 16.05
N ASP A 529 -7.12 15.00 16.64
CA ASP A 529 -7.24 13.57 16.96
C ASP A 529 -8.42 13.24 17.90
N ASN A 530 -8.82 14.18 18.74
CA ASN A 530 -9.99 14.01 19.64
C ASN A 530 -11.34 14.09 18.90
N GLY A 531 -11.33 14.31 17.59
CA GLY A 531 -12.51 14.41 16.74
C GLY A 531 -13.12 15.79 16.62
N SER A 532 -12.59 16.81 17.33
CA SER A 532 -13.02 18.21 17.15
C SER A 532 -12.62 18.72 15.76
N GLN A 533 -13.50 19.49 15.12
CA GLN A 533 -13.30 19.97 13.74
C GLN A 533 -14.10 21.23 13.44
N THR A 534 -13.58 22.09 12.55
CA THR A 534 -14.26 23.31 12.11
C THR A 534 -15.35 23.05 11.07
N GLY A 535 -15.35 21.91 10.37
CA GLY A 535 -15.95 21.81 9.03
C GLY A 535 -15.17 22.61 7.99
N ARG A 536 -15.62 22.61 6.73
CA ARG A 536 -14.94 23.32 5.64
C ARG A 536 -15.21 24.82 5.69
N VAL A 537 -14.12 25.58 5.87
CA VAL A 537 -14.12 27.03 5.87
C VAL A 537 -13.79 27.51 4.47
N MET A 538 -14.77 28.12 3.80
CA MET A 538 -14.61 28.63 2.43
C MET A 538 -13.73 29.89 2.40
N PRO A 539 -13.14 30.26 1.25
CA PRO A 539 -12.38 31.49 1.06
C PRO A 539 -13.05 32.72 1.65
N GLY A 540 -12.32 33.52 2.43
CA GLY A 540 -12.79 34.70 3.10
C GLY A 540 -13.79 34.47 4.24
N ARG A 541 -13.97 33.22 4.69
CA ARG A 541 -14.84 32.85 5.81
C ARG A 541 -14.02 32.43 7.03
N SER A 542 -14.69 32.41 8.18
CA SER A 542 -14.12 31.94 9.44
C SER A 542 -15.02 30.93 10.12
N ALA A 543 -14.45 30.11 11.00
CA ALA A 543 -15.17 29.21 11.88
C ALA A 543 -14.45 29.15 13.24
N THR A 544 -15.22 29.02 14.31
CA THR A 544 -14.69 28.82 15.66
C THR A 544 -14.71 27.34 16.00
N LEU A 545 -13.59 26.82 16.47
CA LEU A 545 -13.43 25.43 16.93
C LEU A 545 -13.12 25.40 18.42
N ASP A 546 -13.94 24.68 19.17
CA ASP A 546 -13.67 24.33 20.55
C ASP A 546 -12.97 22.98 20.58
N VAL A 547 -11.69 22.98 20.88
CA VAL A 547 -10.86 21.76 20.95
C VAL A 547 -11.07 21.04 22.28
N GLY A 548 -11.56 21.74 23.30
CA GLY A 548 -11.76 21.21 24.65
C GLY A 548 -10.58 21.48 25.57
N VAL A 549 -10.60 20.84 26.75
CA VAL A 549 -9.54 20.98 27.78
C VAL A 549 -8.34 20.13 27.38
N LEU A 550 -7.15 20.74 27.35
CA LEU A 550 -5.93 20.09 26.91
C LEU A 550 -5.08 19.62 28.09
N GLY A 551 -4.70 18.33 28.07
CA GLY A 551 -3.81 17.69 29.04
C GLY A 551 -2.56 17.08 28.43
N ALA A 552 -2.42 17.16 27.10
CA ALA A 552 -1.27 16.63 26.37
C ALA A 552 -1.12 17.37 25.04
N ASN A 553 0.07 17.34 24.48
CA ASN A 553 0.33 17.85 23.15
C ASN A 553 -0.59 17.18 22.12
N THR A 554 -1.06 17.95 21.14
CA THR A 554 -1.94 17.45 20.08
C THR A 554 -1.61 18.13 18.76
N GLN A 555 -1.99 17.52 17.64
CA GLN A 555 -1.78 18.09 16.32
C GLN A 555 -3.12 18.23 15.59
N GLY A 556 -3.33 19.38 15.00
CA GLY A 556 -4.42 19.64 14.08
C GLY A 556 -3.96 19.59 12.62
N TRP A 557 -4.86 19.23 11.69
CA TRP A 557 -4.54 19.21 10.25
C TRP A 557 -5.77 19.47 9.39
N CYS A 558 -5.52 19.83 8.13
CA CYS A 558 -6.55 19.94 7.11
C CYS A 558 -6.84 18.57 6.50
N ARG A 559 -8.13 18.15 6.45
CA ARG A 559 -8.57 16.86 5.89
C ARG A 559 -8.80 16.89 4.38
N ILE A 560 -8.73 18.03 3.75
CA ILE A 560 -8.87 18.15 2.30
C ILE A 560 -7.72 17.39 1.66
N ILE A 561 -8.04 16.56 0.68
CA ILE A 561 -7.06 15.65 0.04
C ILE A 561 -5.90 16.45 -0.55
N GLY A 562 -4.69 16.15 -0.10
CA GLY A 562 -3.46 16.82 -0.54
C GLY A 562 -2.97 17.92 0.41
N HIS A 563 -3.83 18.58 1.23
CA HIS A 563 -3.44 19.76 2.01
C HIS A 563 -2.50 19.42 3.18
N ARG A 564 -2.78 18.36 3.93
CA ARG A 564 -1.87 17.89 5.00
C ARG A 564 -0.47 17.54 4.47
N GLN A 565 -0.37 16.98 3.25
CA GLN A 565 0.89 16.61 2.61
C GLN A 565 1.69 17.82 2.12
N MET A 566 1.00 18.94 1.85
CA MET A 566 1.62 20.22 1.50
C MET A 566 2.06 21.03 2.72
N GLY A 567 1.91 20.47 3.94
CA GLY A 567 2.37 21.10 5.18
C GLY A 567 1.27 21.75 6.02
N MET A 568 -0.03 21.55 5.67
CA MET A 568 -1.13 22.20 6.38
C MET A 568 -1.46 21.47 7.69
N VAL A 569 -0.60 21.65 8.68
CA VAL A 569 -0.68 21.12 10.05
C VAL A 569 -0.51 22.24 11.07
N LEU A 570 -1.10 22.04 12.25
CA LEU A 570 -1.04 22.96 13.39
C LEU A 570 -0.62 22.18 14.64
N ASP A 571 0.56 22.48 15.17
CA ASP A 571 1.04 21.84 16.38
C ASP A 571 0.56 22.58 17.63
N VAL A 572 0.04 21.85 18.61
CA VAL A 572 -0.38 22.41 19.90
C VAL A 572 0.43 21.77 21.02
N VAL A 573 1.27 22.58 21.64
CA VAL A 573 2.14 22.20 22.77
C VAL A 573 1.47 22.60 24.08
N VAL A 574 1.27 21.65 24.99
CA VAL A 574 0.69 21.89 26.30
C VAL A 574 1.82 22.15 27.30
N SER A 575 1.82 23.33 27.93
CA SER A 575 2.83 23.75 28.91
C SER A 575 2.30 23.66 30.34
N GLY A 576 3.16 23.28 31.33
CA GLY A 576 2.89 23.35 32.78
C GLY A 576 2.11 22.19 33.36
N GLY A 577 1.90 21.07 32.67
CA GLY A 577 1.27 19.86 33.20
C GLY A 577 2.23 18.91 33.95
N PRO A 578 1.71 17.94 34.74
CA PRO A 578 2.54 16.90 35.33
C PRO A 578 3.20 16.08 34.18
N ALA A 579 4.48 15.86 34.26
CA ALA A 579 5.27 15.21 33.22
C ALA A 579 4.72 13.80 32.88
N THR A 580 3.95 13.71 31.82
CA THR A 580 3.69 12.46 31.11
C THR A 580 4.19 12.65 29.67
N SER A 581 5.26 11.96 29.38
CA SER A 581 5.91 11.97 28.06
C SER A 581 5.01 11.34 27.00
N THR A 582 4.53 12.13 26.06
CA THR A 582 4.20 11.63 24.71
C THR A 582 4.68 12.66 23.68
N ALA A 583 5.71 12.27 22.96
CA ALA A 583 6.33 12.96 21.84
C ALA A 583 5.33 13.15 20.68
N SER A 584 5.39 14.13 19.80
CA SER A 584 6.41 14.42 18.82
C SER A 584 5.94 15.46 17.82
N GLY A 585 6.84 16.25 17.34
CA GLY A 585 6.79 16.96 16.08
C GLY A 585 8.02 17.87 15.96
N PRO A 586 8.63 18.03 14.79
CA PRO A 586 9.90 18.72 14.64
C PRO A 586 9.76 20.21 14.79
N ALA A 587 10.55 20.80 15.70
CA ALA A 587 10.69 22.25 15.88
C ALA A 587 11.68 22.79 14.85
N THR A 588 11.27 23.77 14.08
CA THR A 588 12.17 24.69 13.39
C THR A 588 12.59 25.78 14.36
N ALA A 589 13.89 25.89 14.56
CA ALA A 589 14.50 26.88 15.46
C ALA A 589 14.54 28.27 14.86
N SER A 590 14.09 29.27 15.61
CA SER A 590 14.70 30.61 15.55
C SER A 590 14.38 31.40 16.82
N GLY A 591 15.42 31.76 17.56
CA GLY A 591 15.51 33.01 18.30
C GLY A 591 15.33 32.99 19.82
N ALA A 592 16.49 33.01 20.55
CA ALA A 592 16.86 33.72 21.80
C ALA A 592 16.14 33.42 23.12
N ALA A 593 16.83 32.66 23.90
CA ALA A 593 17.18 32.63 25.33
C ALA A 593 16.33 33.36 26.38
N THR A 594 15.87 32.58 27.39
CA THR A 594 16.30 32.77 28.79
C THR A 594 16.03 31.47 29.58
N ALA A 595 16.95 31.12 30.44
CA ALA A 595 17.15 29.84 31.06
C ALA A 595 16.10 29.43 32.11
N SER A 596 15.64 28.16 32.02
CA SER A 596 15.31 27.32 33.16
C SER A 596 15.39 25.87 32.69
N GLY A 597 16.37 25.14 33.19
CA GLY A 597 16.57 23.70 33.33
C GLY A 597 16.00 22.76 32.26
N ASP A 598 16.13 23.03 30.96
CA ASP A 598 15.74 22.12 29.88
C ASP A 598 16.96 21.37 29.36
N GLU A 599 16.81 20.08 29.12
CA GLU A 599 17.80 19.24 28.41
C GLU A 599 18.20 19.92 27.11
N ALA A 600 19.48 20.27 26.99
CA ALA A 600 20.00 20.78 25.73
C ALA A 600 19.85 19.71 24.65
N PRO A 601 19.33 20.02 23.46
CA PRO A 601 19.31 19.11 22.34
C PRO A 601 20.72 18.55 22.09
N LEU A 602 20.82 17.29 21.67
CA LEU A 602 22.09 16.64 21.35
C LEU A 602 22.88 17.52 20.37
N ASP A 603 23.99 18.14 20.83
CA ASP A 603 24.84 18.94 19.95
C ASP A 603 25.69 18.06 19.05
N LEU A 604 25.20 17.79 17.86
CA LEU A 604 25.91 17.02 16.83
C LEU A 604 26.98 17.84 16.11
N THR A 605 27.11 19.14 16.41
CA THR A 605 28.11 20.06 15.81
C THR A 605 29.30 20.36 16.74
N GLY A 606 29.21 19.89 17.97
CA GLY A 606 30.28 20.05 18.98
C GLY A 606 31.59 19.41 18.55
N THR A 607 32.66 19.79 19.23
CA THR A 607 33.98 19.18 19.02
C THR A 607 34.11 17.94 19.87
N PRO A 608 34.53 16.81 19.31
CA PRO A 608 34.78 15.58 20.10
C PRO A 608 35.79 15.80 21.22
N GLY A 609 35.68 15.01 22.28
CA GLY A 609 36.58 15.09 23.47
C GLY A 609 38.07 14.93 23.14
N ALA A 610 38.93 15.43 24.06
CA ALA A 610 40.40 15.42 23.91
C ALA A 610 40.96 14.01 23.87
N GLY A 611 40.92 13.19 23.10
CA GLY A 611 41.34 11.77 23.00
C GLY A 611 40.47 10.98 22.03
N PHE A 612 39.55 11.65 21.36
CA PHE A 612 38.69 11.05 20.36
C PHE A 612 39.48 10.45 19.19
N ALA A 613 39.28 9.18 18.94
CA ALA A 613 39.80 8.46 17.78
C ALA A 613 38.65 7.88 16.97
N ALA A 614 38.55 8.23 15.69
CA ALA A 614 37.54 7.64 14.81
C ALA A 614 37.77 6.14 14.64
N VAL A 615 36.70 5.39 14.58
CA VAL A 615 36.75 3.95 14.29
C VAL A 615 37.41 3.73 12.92
N PRO A 616 38.45 2.85 12.81
CA PRO A 616 39.06 2.58 11.51
C PRO A 616 38.08 2.00 10.51
N ALA A 617 37.86 2.70 9.38
CA ALA A 617 36.96 2.26 8.34
C ALA A 617 37.64 1.36 7.28
N ALA A 618 38.98 1.22 7.28
CA ALA A 618 39.65 0.38 6.29
C ALA A 618 39.16 -1.07 6.38
N LEU A 619 38.85 -1.69 5.25
CA LEU A 619 38.52 -3.11 5.21
C LEU A 619 39.74 -3.93 5.68
N PRO A 620 39.62 -4.82 6.68
CA PRO A 620 40.70 -5.68 7.11
C PRO A 620 41.25 -6.51 5.94
N PRO A 621 42.58 -6.77 5.90
CA PRO A 621 43.15 -7.58 4.82
C PRO A 621 42.58 -9.00 4.86
N ILE A 622 42.34 -9.59 3.70
CA ILE A 622 41.97 -10.98 3.61
C ILE A 622 43.15 -11.92 3.70
N GLY A 623 43.12 -12.88 4.61
CA GLY A 623 44.16 -13.87 4.79
C GLY A 623 44.16 -14.96 3.71
N GLU A 624 45.21 -15.78 3.66
CA GLU A 624 45.27 -16.95 2.76
C GLU A 624 44.44 -18.13 3.26
N ALA A 625 44.17 -18.19 4.56
CA ALA A 625 43.44 -19.27 5.19
C ALA A 625 41.98 -19.32 4.71
N ARG A 626 41.51 -20.53 4.44
CA ARG A 626 40.07 -20.76 4.06
C ARG A 626 39.20 -21.07 5.29
N THR A 627 39.81 -21.15 6.46
CA THR A 627 39.09 -21.30 7.73
C THR A 627 39.56 -20.19 8.67
N HIS A 628 38.60 -19.36 9.08
CA HIS A 628 38.84 -18.20 9.94
C HIS A 628 38.33 -18.52 11.34
N ALA A 629 39.27 -18.60 12.30
CA ALA A 629 38.93 -18.70 13.73
C ALA A 629 38.82 -17.30 14.31
N VAL A 630 37.65 -16.98 14.87
CA VAL A 630 37.31 -15.66 15.40
C VAL A 630 36.78 -15.82 16.81
N THR A 631 37.23 -14.97 17.73
CA THR A 631 36.63 -14.86 19.07
C THR A 631 35.84 -13.53 19.14
N LEU A 632 34.57 -13.61 19.46
CA LEU A 632 33.71 -12.46 19.76
C LEU A 632 33.42 -12.47 21.26
N THR A 633 34.00 -11.51 21.97
CA THR A 633 33.73 -11.31 23.39
C THR A 633 32.65 -10.24 23.54
N ILE A 634 31.60 -10.57 24.26
CA ILE A 634 30.54 -9.63 24.58
C ILE A 634 30.94 -8.85 25.82
N GLU A 635 30.93 -7.53 25.71
CA GLU A 635 31.35 -6.60 26.76
C GLU A 635 30.42 -5.38 26.78
N GLU A 636 30.19 -4.86 28.00
CA GLU A 636 29.51 -3.60 28.23
C GLU A 636 30.58 -2.51 28.44
N VAL A 637 30.66 -1.55 27.52
CA VAL A 637 31.68 -0.50 27.54
C VAL A 637 31.04 0.88 27.32
N GLU A 638 31.69 1.90 27.86
CA GLU A 638 31.28 3.29 27.65
C GLU A 638 31.97 3.87 26.42
N LEU A 639 31.21 4.18 25.38
CA LEU A 639 31.73 4.78 24.15
C LEU A 639 31.10 6.15 23.89
N GLU A 640 31.87 7.04 23.26
CA GLU A 640 31.36 8.30 22.74
C GLU A 640 30.52 8.04 21.47
N VAL A 641 29.24 8.44 21.49
CA VAL A 641 28.30 8.22 20.39
C VAL A 641 28.01 9.51 19.61
N ALA A 642 28.26 10.65 20.22
CA ALA A 642 28.22 11.98 19.63
C ALA A 642 29.22 12.88 20.38
N PRO A 643 29.63 14.05 19.87
CA PRO A 643 30.57 14.92 20.53
C PRO A 643 30.20 15.21 21.98
N GLY A 644 31.03 14.74 22.93
CA GLY A 644 30.83 14.91 24.37
C GLY A 644 29.75 14.07 25.02
N VAL A 645 29.06 13.21 24.25
CA VAL A 645 27.99 12.30 24.72
C VAL A 645 28.48 10.86 24.75
N ARG A 646 28.46 10.27 25.94
CA ARG A 646 28.84 8.87 26.13
C ARG A 646 27.62 8.02 26.40
N GLN A 647 27.64 6.78 25.88
CA GLN A 647 26.64 5.76 26.12
C GLN A 647 27.29 4.46 26.56
N LYS A 648 26.65 3.75 27.49
CA LYS A 648 26.98 2.39 27.82
C LYS A 648 26.51 1.48 26.71
N ARG A 649 27.45 0.98 25.91
CA ARG A 649 27.18 0.13 24.74
C ARG A 649 27.38 -1.35 25.08
N TRP A 650 26.54 -2.18 24.49
CA TRP A 650 26.73 -3.63 24.49
C TRP A 650 27.46 -3.98 23.19
N THR A 651 28.60 -4.59 23.29
CA THR A 651 29.53 -4.68 22.15
C THR A 651 29.99 -6.10 21.88
N PHE A 652 30.49 -6.30 20.68
CA PHE A 652 31.39 -7.40 20.36
C PHE A 652 32.81 -6.86 20.32
N ASN A 653 33.68 -7.36 21.19
CA ASN A 653 35.06 -6.96 21.34
C ASN A 653 35.27 -5.45 21.65
N GLY A 654 34.40 -4.86 22.45
CA GLY A 654 34.59 -3.49 22.97
C GLY A 654 34.36 -2.37 21.95
N THR A 655 33.84 -2.65 20.74
CA THR A 655 33.66 -1.65 19.66
C THR A 655 32.23 -1.69 19.07
N VAL A 656 31.82 -0.58 18.49
CA VAL A 656 30.60 -0.47 17.69
C VAL A 656 30.94 0.22 16.34
N PRO A 657 30.69 -0.43 15.21
CA PRO A 657 30.29 -1.84 15.09
C PRO A 657 31.33 -2.80 15.67
N GLY A 658 30.93 -4.03 15.95
CA GLY A 658 31.84 -5.13 16.24
C GLY A 658 32.79 -5.38 15.06
N PRO A 659 33.84 -6.24 15.23
CA PRO A 659 34.85 -6.46 14.21
C PRO A 659 34.27 -6.82 12.84
N THR A 660 34.75 -6.17 11.78
CA THR A 660 34.43 -6.57 10.40
C THR A 660 35.16 -7.89 10.08
N LEU A 661 34.40 -8.93 9.76
CA LEU A 661 34.92 -10.19 9.27
C LEU A 661 35.09 -10.12 7.76
N HIS A 662 36.20 -10.66 7.22
CA HIS A 662 36.49 -10.61 5.79
C HIS A 662 36.89 -11.99 5.27
N GLY A 663 36.30 -12.42 4.14
CA GLY A 663 36.57 -13.71 3.52
C GLY A 663 36.13 -13.78 2.08
N ARG A 664 36.22 -14.96 1.48
CA ARG A 664 35.84 -15.30 0.12
C ARG A 664 34.70 -16.31 0.13
N VAL A 665 34.01 -16.44 -0.98
CA VAL A 665 33.01 -17.49 -1.17
C VAL A 665 33.67 -18.88 -0.92
N GLY A 666 32.99 -19.68 -0.11
CA GLY A 666 33.43 -21.00 0.33
C GLY A 666 34.37 -21.01 1.57
N ASP A 667 34.66 -19.86 2.14
CA ASP A 667 35.43 -19.78 3.41
C ASP A 667 34.55 -20.23 4.59
N THR A 668 35.17 -20.88 5.55
CA THR A 668 34.48 -21.31 6.79
C THR A 668 34.88 -20.42 7.95
N PHE A 669 33.91 -19.90 8.67
CA PHE A 669 34.15 -19.15 9.91
C PHE A 669 33.81 -20.04 11.12
N VAL A 670 34.71 -20.09 12.06
CA VAL A 670 34.56 -20.75 13.37
C VAL A 670 34.61 -19.66 14.44
N VAL A 671 33.44 -19.23 14.88
CA VAL A 671 33.30 -18.13 15.82
C VAL A 671 33.08 -18.67 17.22
N THR A 672 33.94 -18.31 18.14
CA THR A 672 33.74 -18.54 19.56
C THR A 672 33.15 -17.29 20.20
N LEU A 673 31.86 -17.35 20.55
CA LEU A 673 31.16 -16.29 21.27
C LEU A 673 31.41 -16.51 22.78
N VAL A 674 31.89 -15.47 23.48
CA VAL A 674 32.09 -15.50 24.93
C VAL A 674 31.30 -14.36 25.56
N ASN A 675 30.42 -14.65 26.51
CA ASN A 675 29.58 -13.64 27.16
C ASN A 675 30.20 -13.16 28.47
N HIS A 676 30.86 -11.98 28.46
CA HIS A 676 31.30 -11.26 29.63
C HIS A 676 30.33 -10.14 30.05
N GLY A 677 29.18 -10.00 29.38
CA GLY A 677 28.13 -9.05 29.75
C GLY A 677 27.39 -9.43 31.02
N SER A 678 26.51 -8.53 31.46
CA SER A 678 25.71 -8.71 32.69
C SER A 678 24.44 -9.52 32.46
N MET A 679 24.02 -9.74 31.19
CA MET A 679 22.82 -10.44 30.82
C MET A 679 23.04 -11.48 29.70
N GLY A 680 21.97 -12.18 29.31
CA GLY A 680 21.99 -13.18 28.25
C GLY A 680 22.12 -12.57 26.86
N HIS A 681 23.00 -13.10 26.02
CA HIS A 681 23.24 -12.65 24.65
C HIS A 681 23.42 -13.84 23.70
N SER A 682 23.35 -13.57 22.41
CA SER A 682 23.52 -14.54 21.33
C SER A 682 24.16 -13.90 20.11
N VAL A 683 24.34 -14.65 19.02
CA VAL A 683 24.77 -14.08 17.73
C VAL A 683 24.08 -14.80 16.58
N ASP A 684 23.63 -14.05 15.59
CA ASP A 684 23.16 -14.51 14.29
C ASP A 684 24.09 -13.97 13.19
N PHE A 685 24.52 -14.84 12.27
CA PHE A 685 25.33 -14.49 11.10
C PHE A 685 24.52 -14.67 9.83
N HIS A 686 24.17 -13.59 9.15
CA HIS A 686 23.46 -13.63 7.87
C HIS A 686 24.33 -14.20 6.73
N ALA A 687 25.66 -14.24 6.91
CA ALA A 687 26.60 -14.78 5.91
C ALA A 687 26.58 -16.31 5.78
N GLY A 688 25.85 -17.03 6.64
CA GLY A 688 25.78 -18.48 6.66
C GLY A 688 24.37 -19.02 6.81
N GLU A 689 24.07 -20.15 6.18
CA GLU A 689 22.77 -20.83 6.30
C GLU A 689 22.81 -21.85 7.45
N ARG A 690 22.30 -21.50 8.64
CA ARG A 690 22.23 -22.37 9.83
C ARG A 690 20.84 -22.34 10.45
N ALA A 691 20.38 -23.49 10.94
CA ALA A 691 19.16 -23.54 11.73
C ALA A 691 19.41 -22.85 13.09
N PRO A 692 18.51 -21.94 13.55
CA PRO A 692 18.75 -21.11 14.71
C PRO A 692 18.69 -21.85 16.05
N ASP A 693 18.01 -22.99 16.13
CA ASP A 693 17.60 -23.65 17.38
C ASP A 693 18.75 -23.99 18.34
N ASP A 694 19.96 -24.24 17.80
CA ASP A 694 21.13 -24.61 18.60
C ASP A 694 22.17 -23.48 18.63
N VAL A 695 22.58 -23.01 17.46
CA VAL A 695 23.76 -22.14 17.30
C VAL A 695 23.47 -20.66 17.58
N MET A 696 22.21 -20.25 17.60
CA MET A 696 21.79 -18.86 17.87
C MET A 696 21.08 -18.72 19.23
N ARG A 697 21.18 -19.73 20.10
CA ARG A 697 20.58 -19.66 21.42
C ARG A 697 21.25 -18.61 22.31
N THR A 698 20.48 -17.98 23.16
CA THR A 698 20.99 -17.10 24.20
C THR A 698 21.89 -17.86 25.18
N ILE A 699 23.07 -17.36 25.47
CA ILE A 699 24.01 -17.86 26.47
C ILE A 699 24.06 -16.92 27.66
N ALA A 700 24.13 -17.49 28.87
CA ALA A 700 24.20 -16.74 30.11
C ALA A 700 25.56 -16.05 30.29
N PRO A 701 25.69 -15.03 31.16
CA PRO A 701 26.97 -14.49 31.59
C PRO A 701 27.97 -15.55 31.99
N GLY A 702 29.22 -15.40 31.60
CA GLY A 702 30.32 -16.34 31.81
C GLY A 702 30.31 -17.57 30.91
N SER A 703 29.32 -17.73 30.05
CA SER A 703 29.21 -18.89 29.13
C SER A 703 29.81 -18.59 27.75
N SER A 704 30.13 -19.67 27.02
CA SER A 704 30.59 -19.58 25.64
C SER A 704 29.80 -20.51 24.70
N LEU A 705 29.84 -20.18 23.40
CA LEU A 705 29.22 -20.94 22.34
C LEU A 705 30.06 -20.89 21.07
N THR A 706 30.28 -22.02 20.43
CA THR A 706 30.93 -22.05 19.12
C THR A 706 29.90 -22.06 18.00
N TYR A 707 29.96 -21.06 17.11
CA TYR A 707 29.13 -20.93 15.92
C TYR A 707 30.00 -21.20 14.68
N ARG A 708 29.64 -22.17 13.86
CA ARG A 708 30.36 -22.50 12.64
C ARG A 708 29.47 -22.37 11.42
N PHE A 709 29.92 -21.61 10.43
CA PHE A 709 29.22 -21.48 9.14
C PHE A 709 30.22 -21.43 7.98
N THR A 710 29.75 -21.77 6.79
CA THR A 710 30.45 -21.56 5.52
C THR A 710 29.77 -20.42 4.77
N ALA A 711 30.54 -19.47 4.28
CA ALA A 711 30.09 -18.33 3.53
C ALA A 711 29.91 -18.73 2.04
N ASP A 712 28.77 -19.26 1.69
CA ASP A 712 28.49 -19.79 0.35
C ASP A 712 28.12 -18.72 -0.68
N ARG A 713 27.94 -17.48 -0.26
CA ARG A 713 27.49 -16.36 -1.10
C ARG A 713 28.29 -15.09 -0.84
N ALA A 714 28.62 -14.38 -1.92
CA ALA A 714 29.23 -13.07 -1.85
C ALA A 714 28.26 -12.00 -1.34
N GLY A 715 28.75 -10.97 -0.68
CA GLY A 715 27.96 -9.83 -0.22
C GLY A 715 28.55 -9.15 1.01
N VAL A 716 27.83 -8.16 1.50
CA VAL A 716 28.06 -7.52 2.80
C VAL A 716 26.94 -7.96 3.72
N TRP A 717 27.26 -8.83 4.65
CA TRP A 717 26.30 -9.50 5.50
C TRP A 717 26.36 -8.94 6.91
N MET A 718 25.19 -8.82 7.54
CA MET A 718 25.11 -8.43 8.95
C MET A 718 25.39 -9.61 9.86
N TYR A 719 25.98 -9.37 11.03
CA TYR A 719 25.81 -10.21 12.20
C TYR A 719 25.34 -9.37 13.37
N HIS A 720 24.51 -9.94 14.24
CA HIS A 720 23.94 -9.21 15.38
C HIS A 720 23.49 -10.15 16.50
N CYS A 721 23.23 -9.57 17.68
CA CYS A 721 22.59 -10.30 18.76
C CYS A 721 21.13 -10.62 18.40
N SER A 722 20.70 -11.88 18.53
CA SER A 722 19.33 -12.34 18.27
C SER A 722 18.49 -12.55 19.54
N THR A 723 19.02 -12.17 20.71
CA THR A 723 18.27 -12.19 21.97
C THR A 723 17.20 -11.10 21.98
N MET A 724 16.01 -11.44 22.47
CA MET A 724 14.88 -10.52 22.54
C MET A 724 14.97 -9.55 23.73
N PRO A 725 14.60 -8.28 23.55
CA PRO A 725 14.12 -7.63 22.33
C PRO A 725 15.27 -7.24 21.39
N MET A 726 15.29 -7.80 20.18
CA MET A 726 16.42 -7.63 19.23
C MET A 726 16.70 -6.17 18.88
N SER A 727 15.68 -5.34 18.74
CA SER A 727 15.86 -3.92 18.43
C SER A 727 16.68 -3.20 19.47
N ALA A 728 16.48 -3.49 20.77
CA ALA A 728 17.28 -2.90 21.86
C ALA A 728 18.73 -3.38 21.82
N HIS A 729 18.98 -4.68 21.57
CA HIS A 729 20.34 -5.23 21.50
C HIS A 729 21.13 -4.66 20.30
N ILE A 730 20.49 -4.53 19.12
CA ILE A 730 21.11 -3.91 17.94
C ILE A 730 21.37 -2.43 18.20
N ALA A 731 20.39 -1.69 18.75
CA ALA A 731 20.51 -0.28 19.11
C ALA A 731 21.57 -0.03 20.16
N ALA A 732 21.76 -0.97 21.12
CA ALA A 732 22.84 -0.90 22.10
C ALA A 732 24.23 -1.09 21.48
N GLY A 733 24.35 -1.56 20.22
CA GLY A 733 25.62 -1.70 19.51
C GLY A 733 26.02 -3.12 19.12
N MET A 734 25.18 -4.12 19.40
CA MET A 734 25.50 -5.53 19.13
C MET A 734 25.27 -5.91 17.67
N HIS A 735 26.04 -5.33 16.77
CA HIS A 735 26.01 -5.60 15.34
C HIS A 735 27.38 -5.41 14.71
N GLY A 736 27.61 -6.01 13.55
CA GLY A 736 28.80 -5.84 12.74
C GLY A 736 28.62 -6.39 11.32
N ALA A 737 29.68 -6.34 10.53
CA ALA A 737 29.68 -6.72 9.13
C ALA A 737 30.54 -7.97 8.86
N VAL A 738 30.07 -8.81 7.94
CA VAL A 738 30.86 -9.87 7.27
C VAL A 738 30.93 -9.53 5.80
N VAL A 739 32.12 -9.23 5.29
CA VAL A 739 32.36 -8.95 3.89
C VAL A 739 32.86 -10.22 3.21
N ILE A 740 32.08 -10.74 2.26
CA ILE A 740 32.47 -11.90 1.44
C ILE A 740 32.63 -11.41 0.01
N GLU A 741 33.89 -11.39 -0.45
CA GLU A 741 34.19 -10.89 -1.80
C GLU A 741 33.59 -11.77 -2.89
N PRO A 742 32.96 -11.17 -3.92
CA PRO A 742 32.54 -11.91 -5.10
C PRO A 742 33.77 -12.36 -5.93
N ASP A 743 33.61 -13.50 -6.59
CA ASP A 743 34.68 -14.05 -7.44
C ASP A 743 35.09 -13.05 -8.53
N GLY A 744 36.40 -12.86 -8.71
CA GLY A 744 36.95 -11.94 -9.68
C GLY A 744 36.70 -10.46 -9.38
N LEU A 745 36.54 -10.10 -8.10
CA LEU A 745 36.48 -8.71 -7.69
C LEU A 745 37.81 -8.01 -7.97
N PRO A 746 37.86 -6.92 -8.78
CA PRO A 746 39.09 -6.19 -9.05
C PRO A 746 39.66 -5.55 -7.76
N ALA A 747 40.97 -5.51 -7.66
CA ALA A 747 41.64 -4.75 -6.61
C ALA A 747 41.35 -3.24 -6.79
N VAL A 748 41.29 -2.53 -5.65
CA VAL A 748 41.11 -1.07 -5.63
C VAL A 748 42.19 -0.45 -4.74
N ASP A 749 42.45 0.85 -4.92
CA ASP A 749 43.49 1.54 -4.18
C ASP A 749 43.08 1.79 -2.74
N ARG A 750 41.81 2.03 -2.50
CA ARG A 750 41.19 2.24 -1.18
C ARG A 750 39.90 1.44 -1.01
N SER A 751 39.79 0.80 0.14
CA SER A 751 38.60 0.00 0.50
C SER A 751 38.14 0.35 1.91
N TYR A 752 36.91 0.85 2.05
CA TYR A 752 36.34 1.29 3.32
C TYR A 752 35.03 0.53 3.61
N VAL A 753 34.79 0.26 4.91
CA VAL A 753 33.54 -0.34 5.41
C VAL A 753 32.79 0.69 6.24
N LEU A 754 31.56 0.97 5.90
CA LEU A 754 30.69 1.88 6.63
C LEU A 754 29.43 1.13 7.07
N VAL A 755 29.24 0.99 8.37
CA VAL A 755 28.06 0.38 8.97
C VAL A 755 27.17 1.50 9.52
N GLN A 756 26.04 1.74 8.88
CA GLN A 756 25.04 2.69 9.38
C GLN A 756 24.21 2.06 10.47
N SER A 757 24.04 2.73 11.60
CA SER A 757 23.22 2.27 12.71
C SER A 757 22.57 3.46 13.45
N GLU A 758 21.64 3.15 14.34
CA GLU A 758 20.88 4.10 15.13
C GLU A 758 21.45 4.17 16.56
N VAL A 759 21.36 5.36 17.16
CA VAL A 759 21.67 5.61 18.58
C VAL A 759 20.39 6.08 19.26
N HIS A 760 20.03 5.43 20.34
CA HIS A 760 18.86 5.71 21.15
C HIS A 760 19.31 5.93 22.59
N LEU A 761 19.11 7.12 23.12
CA LEU A 761 19.59 7.56 24.43
C LEU A 761 18.43 7.63 25.44
N ASP A 762 18.64 7.15 26.64
CA ASP A 762 17.68 7.32 27.72
C ASP A 762 17.53 8.81 28.13
N GLY A 763 16.31 9.22 28.52
CA GLY A 763 15.88 10.61 28.65
C GLY A 763 16.13 11.29 29.99
N ASP A 764 16.99 10.81 30.91
CA ASP A 764 17.09 11.44 32.23
C ASP A 764 18.05 12.67 32.29
N GLY A 765 18.86 12.89 31.25
CA GLY A 765 19.78 14.07 31.12
C GLY A 765 20.73 14.32 32.31
N ARG A 766 20.63 13.53 33.35
CA ARG A 766 21.37 13.71 34.61
C ARG A 766 22.67 12.90 34.70
N SER A 767 22.72 11.82 33.96
CA SER A 767 23.90 10.93 33.92
C SER A 767 24.89 11.43 32.86
N SER A 768 26.18 11.45 33.20
CA SER A 768 27.27 11.71 32.24
C SER A 768 27.45 10.60 31.21
N VAL A 769 26.90 9.42 31.49
CA VAL A 769 26.85 8.26 30.61
C VAL A 769 25.40 7.84 30.47
N ARG A 770 24.89 7.74 29.24
CA ARG A 770 23.53 7.40 28.93
C ARG A 770 23.37 5.88 28.71
N GLU A 771 22.19 5.35 28.98
CA GLU A 771 21.82 3.97 28.63
C GLU A 771 21.11 3.91 27.29
N VAL A 772 20.84 2.70 26.79
CA VAL A 772 20.02 2.53 25.58
C VAL A 772 18.55 2.68 25.93
N ASP A 773 17.82 3.53 25.19
CA ASP A 773 16.36 3.59 25.27
C ASP A 773 15.70 2.55 24.36
N ALA A 774 15.27 1.44 24.95
CA ALA A 774 14.56 0.37 24.23
C ALA A 774 13.20 0.81 23.71
N THR A 775 12.53 1.79 24.34
CA THR A 775 11.23 2.32 23.92
C THR A 775 11.40 3.17 22.67
N SER A 776 12.39 4.07 22.65
CA SER A 776 12.75 4.86 21.47
C SER A 776 13.18 3.96 20.31
N ALA A 777 13.96 2.89 20.58
CA ALA A 777 14.35 1.91 19.56
C ALA A 777 13.14 1.18 18.97
N ALA A 778 12.17 0.80 19.80
CA ALA A 778 10.94 0.17 19.34
C ALA A 778 10.01 1.14 18.56
N ALA A 779 10.07 2.44 18.85
CA ALA A 779 9.26 3.49 18.23
C ALA A 779 9.91 4.11 16.97
N ASP A 780 11.14 3.72 16.57
CA ASP A 780 11.91 4.29 15.46
C ASP A 780 12.16 5.81 15.61
N THR A 781 12.53 6.23 16.84
CA THR A 781 12.85 7.64 17.15
C THR A 781 14.29 7.80 17.63
N PRO A 782 15.31 7.60 16.77
CA PRO A 782 16.71 7.69 17.17
C PRO A 782 17.13 9.13 17.46
N ASP A 783 17.98 9.31 18.47
CA ASP A 783 18.64 10.58 18.79
C ASP A 783 19.72 10.91 17.76
N ALA A 784 20.46 9.89 17.31
CA ALA A 784 21.42 10.02 16.22
C ALA A 784 21.36 8.82 15.26
N VAL A 785 21.80 9.04 14.02
CA VAL A 785 22.08 8.00 13.03
C VAL A 785 23.54 8.14 12.62
N VAL A 786 24.30 7.06 12.64
CA VAL A 786 25.76 7.14 12.62
C VAL A 786 26.38 6.17 11.63
N PHE A 787 27.54 6.51 11.09
CA PHE A 787 28.42 5.54 10.44
C PHE A 787 29.47 5.07 11.45
N ASN A 788 29.58 3.75 11.64
CA ASN A 788 30.55 3.10 12.55
C ASN A 788 30.48 3.61 14.00
N GLY A 789 29.24 3.79 14.52
CA GLY A 789 29.01 3.92 15.97
C GLY A 789 29.06 5.34 16.55
N THR A 790 29.65 6.34 15.87
CA THR A 790 29.74 7.71 16.37
C THR A 790 29.28 8.73 15.33
N ALA A 791 28.49 9.72 15.74
CA ALA A 791 27.99 10.78 14.88
C ALA A 791 29.13 11.65 14.33
N ASN A 792 29.10 11.93 13.04
CA ASN A 792 30.00 12.86 12.35
C ASN A 792 31.50 12.51 12.44
N GLN A 793 31.89 11.34 12.94
CA GLN A 793 33.30 11.01 13.21
C GLN A 793 34.23 11.19 11.99
N TYR A 794 33.74 10.88 10.79
CA TYR A 794 34.51 11.05 9.56
C TYR A 794 34.42 12.46 8.94
N ALA A 795 33.63 13.36 9.48
CA ALA A 795 33.72 14.79 9.20
C ALA A 795 34.93 15.40 9.96
N GLU A 796 35.15 14.96 11.22
CA GLU A 796 36.27 15.36 12.08
C GLU A 796 37.60 14.65 11.71
N ARG A 797 37.51 13.36 11.37
CA ARG A 797 38.63 12.52 10.92
C ARG A 797 38.36 11.96 9.53
N PRO A 798 38.54 12.77 8.46
CA PRO A 798 38.19 12.37 7.10
C PRO A 798 38.91 11.10 6.62
N LEU A 799 38.20 10.29 5.84
CA LEU A 799 38.79 9.21 5.05
C LEU A 799 39.66 9.79 3.94
N ALA A 800 40.72 9.09 3.51
CA ALA A 800 41.72 9.61 2.59
C ALA A 800 41.72 8.90 1.23
N ALA A 801 41.89 9.65 0.15
CA ALA A 801 42.21 9.16 -1.18
C ALA A 801 43.14 10.16 -1.91
N ARG A 802 43.65 9.75 -3.06
CA ARG A 802 44.32 10.64 -4.01
C ARG A 802 43.54 10.74 -5.32
N VAL A 803 43.78 11.78 -6.06
CA VAL A 803 43.27 11.94 -7.43
C VAL A 803 43.64 10.74 -8.28
N GLY A 804 42.67 10.13 -8.94
CA GLY A 804 42.84 8.95 -9.77
C GLY A 804 42.81 7.60 -9.04
N GLU A 805 42.88 7.57 -7.70
CA GLU A 805 42.74 6.32 -6.94
C GLU A 805 41.28 5.81 -7.06
N ARG A 806 41.10 4.51 -7.30
CA ARG A 806 39.82 3.84 -7.25
C ARG A 806 39.47 3.52 -5.80
N VAL A 807 38.30 4.05 -5.34
CA VAL A 807 37.82 3.93 -3.97
C VAL A 807 36.58 3.05 -3.96
N ARG A 808 36.56 2.03 -3.08
CA ARG A 808 35.38 1.18 -2.81
C ARG A 808 34.84 1.44 -1.43
N PHE A 809 33.54 1.70 -1.33
CA PHE A 809 32.81 1.75 -0.06
C PHE A 809 31.89 0.54 0.05
N TRP A 810 32.17 -0.32 1.03
CA TRP A 810 31.26 -1.36 1.48
C TRP A 810 30.34 -0.74 2.51
N VAL A 811 29.04 -0.82 2.29
CA VAL A 811 28.03 -0.18 3.13
C VAL A 811 27.06 -1.24 3.64
N LEU A 812 26.78 -1.21 4.94
CA LEU A 812 25.78 -2.03 5.60
C LEU A 812 24.80 -1.13 6.34
N ALA A 813 23.49 -1.30 6.13
CA ALA A 813 22.44 -0.66 6.90
C ALA A 813 22.04 -1.56 8.07
N ALA A 814 22.74 -1.48 9.20
CA ALA A 814 22.51 -2.37 10.34
C ALA A 814 21.19 -2.07 11.10
N GLY A 815 20.64 -0.89 10.99
CA GLY A 815 19.38 -0.50 11.62
C GLY A 815 19.50 -0.20 13.12
N PRO A 816 18.51 -0.61 13.95
CA PRO A 816 17.49 -1.66 13.76
C PRO A 816 16.29 -1.35 12.85
N ASN A 817 15.96 -0.08 12.57
CA ASN A 817 14.73 0.29 11.87
C ASN A 817 14.96 1.02 10.54
N ARG A 818 16.11 1.72 10.38
CA ARG A 818 16.37 2.62 9.26
C ARG A 818 17.35 2.04 8.25
N GLY A 819 17.01 2.15 6.98
CA GLY A 819 17.88 1.85 5.84
C GLY A 819 18.89 2.95 5.57
N SER A 820 19.71 2.78 4.52
CA SER A 820 20.70 3.76 4.08
C SER A 820 20.53 4.08 2.61
N SER A 821 20.58 5.36 2.24
CA SER A 821 20.67 5.82 0.85
C SER A 821 22.04 6.48 0.65
N PHE A 822 23.09 5.66 0.60
CA PHE A 822 24.48 6.12 0.60
C PHE A 822 24.84 6.89 -0.67
N HIS A 823 25.38 8.09 -0.50
CA HIS A 823 25.80 9.00 -1.57
C HIS A 823 27.13 9.67 -1.25
N VAL A 824 27.94 9.94 -2.26
CA VAL A 824 29.16 10.78 -2.18
C VAL A 824 28.91 12.04 -3.01
N VAL A 825 28.88 13.20 -2.33
CA VAL A 825 28.59 14.49 -2.97
C VAL A 825 29.71 14.85 -3.95
N GLY A 826 29.35 15.23 -5.16
CA GLY A 826 30.31 15.55 -6.21
C GLY A 826 30.86 14.34 -6.98
N ALA A 827 30.34 13.12 -6.70
CA ALA A 827 30.77 11.92 -7.39
C ALA A 827 29.60 11.15 -8.00
N GLN A 828 29.91 10.31 -8.98
CA GLN A 828 29.02 9.30 -9.53
C GLN A 828 29.70 7.94 -9.41
N PHE A 829 28.92 6.91 -9.05
CA PHE A 829 29.43 5.55 -8.98
C PHE A 829 29.38 4.90 -10.36
N ASP A 830 30.49 4.37 -10.82
CA ASP A 830 30.55 3.57 -12.06
C ASP A 830 30.27 2.08 -11.77
N THR A 831 30.40 1.67 -10.53
CA THR A 831 30.14 0.30 -10.08
C THR A 831 29.26 0.33 -8.82
N LEU A 832 28.20 -0.49 -8.84
CA LEU A 832 27.28 -0.66 -7.74
C LEU A 832 26.86 -2.12 -7.63
N TRP A 833 27.09 -2.69 -6.45
CA TRP A 833 26.66 -4.02 -6.04
C TRP A 833 25.69 -3.90 -4.87
N ALA A 834 24.58 -4.60 -4.92
CA ALA A 834 23.62 -4.68 -3.82
C ALA A 834 23.12 -6.13 -3.64
N GLU A 835 23.09 -6.63 -2.42
CA GLU A 835 22.48 -7.91 -2.02
C GLU A 835 22.89 -9.12 -2.90
N GLY A 836 24.10 -9.25 -3.34
CA GLY A 836 24.57 -10.42 -4.08
C GLY A 836 24.57 -10.25 -5.61
N GLY A 837 24.41 -9.03 -6.14
CA GLY A 837 24.45 -8.78 -7.58
C GLY A 837 24.92 -7.40 -8.00
N TYR A 838 25.57 -7.32 -9.15
CA TYR A 838 25.91 -6.03 -9.78
C TYR A 838 24.63 -5.41 -10.37
N LEU A 839 24.28 -4.21 -9.92
CA LEU A 839 23.30 -3.35 -10.55
C LEU A 839 23.96 -2.44 -11.61
N LEU A 840 25.26 -2.18 -11.46
CA LEU A 840 26.10 -1.48 -12.40
C LEU A 840 27.54 -2.01 -12.25
N ARG A 841 28.27 -2.23 -13.34
CA ARG A 841 29.67 -2.63 -13.32
C ARG A 841 30.44 -1.90 -14.41
N ASP A 842 31.43 -1.10 -14.04
CA ASP A 842 32.24 -0.28 -14.95
C ASP A 842 31.38 0.52 -15.95
N GLY A 843 30.32 1.14 -15.47
CA GLY A 843 29.36 1.88 -16.29
C GLY A 843 28.45 1.03 -17.16
N VAL A 844 28.44 -0.29 -17.00
CA VAL A 844 27.59 -1.22 -17.76
C VAL A 844 26.47 -1.74 -16.88
N GLY A 845 25.23 -1.50 -17.27
CA GLY A 845 24.03 -2.01 -16.58
C GLY A 845 23.76 -3.49 -16.89
N PRO A 846 22.88 -4.16 -16.14
CA PRO A 846 22.59 -5.60 -16.27
C PRO A 846 22.05 -6.00 -17.65
N LEU A 847 21.47 -5.06 -18.38
CA LEU A 847 20.94 -5.27 -19.76
C LEU A 847 21.91 -4.84 -20.85
N GLY A 848 23.20 -4.60 -20.53
CA GLY A 848 24.24 -4.24 -21.48
C GLY A 848 24.26 -2.76 -21.89
N GLY A 849 23.46 -1.88 -21.26
CA GLY A 849 23.56 -0.42 -21.45
C GLY A 849 24.92 0.08 -20.99
N ARG A 850 25.59 0.92 -21.79
CA ARG A 850 26.92 1.48 -21.52
C ARG A 850 26.85 2.96 -21.12
N ALA A 851 27.93 3.44 -20.49
CA ALA A 851 28.04 4.81 -19.97
C ALA A 851 26.95 5.15 -18.92
N GLY A 852 26.53 4.14 -18.15
CA GLY A 852 25.66 4.31 -16.99
C GLY A 852 26.45 4.78 -15.77
N GLY A 853 25.76 5.45 -14.84
CA GLY A 853 26.27 5.84 -13.53
C GLY A 853 25.17 5.72 -12.49
N SER A 854 25.54 5.56 -11.22
CA SER A 854 24.63 5.62 -10.10
C SER A 854 25.01 6.77 -9.17
N GLN A 855 24.02 7.39 -8.57
CA GLN A 855 24.24 8.46 -7.58
C GLN A 855 24.05 7.99 -6.15
N VAL A 856 23.33 6.90 -5.92
CA VAL A 856 22.95 6.39 -4.59
C VAL A 856 23.02 4.88 -4.57
N LEU A 857 23.54 4.30 -3.49
CA LEU A 857 23.32 2.91 -3.11
C LEU A 857 22.17 2.89 -2.09
N ASP A 858 21.04 2.34 -2.49
CA ASP A 858 19.84 2.22 -1.66
C ASP A 858 19.80 0.85 -0.99
N LEU A 859 19.77 0.84 0.34
CA LEU A 859 19.81 -0.35 1.19
C LEU A 859 18.66 -0.31 2.20
N ALA A 860 17.82 -1.31 2.22
CA ALA A 860 16.89 -1.53 3.32
C ALA A 860 17.64 -1.97 4.58
N VAL A 861 16.94 -2.05 5.72
CA VAL A 861 17.49 -2.54 6.98
C VAL A 861 18.06 -3.95 6.81
N ALA A 862 19.22 -4.22 7.38
CA ALA A 862 20.02 -5.44 7.27
C ALA A 862 20.55 -5.74 5.86
N GLN A 863 20.38 -4.85 4.88
CA GLN A 863 20.98 -4.99 3.55
C GLN A 863 22.37 -4.38 3.48
N GLY A 864 23.21 -5.00 2.65
CA GLY A 864 24.56 -4.54 2.38
C GLY A 864 24.90 -4.51 0.88
N GLY A 865 25.89 -3.71 0.54
CA GLY A 865 26.37 -3.56 -0.82
C GLY A 865 27.69 -2.81 -0.90
N PHE A 866 28.17 -2.54 -2.10
CA PHE A 866 29.31 -1.65 -2.31
C PHE A 866 29.16 -0.78 -3.55
N VAL A 867 29.86 0.34 -3.51
CA VAL A 867 30.01 1.25 -4.65
C VAL A 867 31.48 1.55 -4.92
N GLU A 868 31.80 1.87 -6.18
CA GLU A 868 33.13 2.32 -6.57
C GLU A 868 33.04 3.63 -7.32
N LEU A 869 34.05 4.47 -7.08
CA LEU A 869 34.25 5.75 -7.71
C LEU A 869 35.73 6.07 -7.86
N THR A 870 36.07 6.93 -8.81
CA THR A 870 37.43 7.47 -8.98
C THR A 870 37.35 8.99 -8.98
N PRO A 871 37.82 9.67 -7.93
CA PRO A 871 37.84 11.13 -7.88
C PRO A 871 38.84 11.70 -8.89
N HIS A 872 38.43 12.68 -9.68
CA HIS A 872 39.27 13.31 -10.72
C HIS A 872 39.88 14.65 -10.30
N GLU A 873 39.41 15.21 -9.18
CA GLU A 873 39.89 16.50 -8.65
C GLU A 873 40.23 16.39 -7.17
N PRO A 874 41.24 17.14 -6.67
CA PRO A 874 41.49 17.19 -5.24
C PRO A 874 40.39 18.01 -4.54
N GLY A 875 40.04 17.62 -3.32
CA GLY A 875 38.98 18.31 -2.57
C GLY A 875 38.42 17.51 -1.41
N ARG A 876 37.34 18.01 -0.84
CA ARG A 876 36.56 17.36 0.21
C ARG A 876 35.25 16.89 -0.39
N TYR A 877 35.03 15.59 -0.45
CA TYR A 877 33.84 14.94 -0.95
C TYR A 877 33.02 14.44 0.25
N PRO A 878 31.94 15.15 0.65
CA PRO A 878 31.07 14.67 1.71
C PRO A 878 30.40 13.35 1.28
N PHE A 879 30.32 12.38 2.18
CA PHE A 879 29.45 11.23 2.00
C PHE A 879 28.36 11.25 3.08
N VAL A 880 27.16 10.83 2.69
CA VAL A 880 25.96 10.94 3.53
C VAL A 880 25.01 9.75 3.25
N THR A 881 24.12 9.44 4.17
CA THR A 881 22.85 8.87 3.76
C THR A 881 21.99 10.00 3.17
N HIS A 882 21.40 9.80 1.99
CA HIS A 882 20.56 10.82 1.36
C HIS A 882 19.14 10.90 1.95
N ALA A 883 18.86 10.13 3.02
CA ALA A 883 17.82 10.41 3.99
C ALA A 883 18.30 11.60 4.84
N MET A 884 18.02 12.84 4.39
CA MET A 884 18.69 14.04 4.92
C MET A 884 18.51 14.23 6.42
N ALA A 885 17.33 13.91 6.97
CA ALA A 885 17.12 13.95 8.42
C ALA A 885 18.11 13.03 9.18
N ASP A 886 18.48 11.89 8.62
CA ASP A 886 19.43 10.96 9.23
C ASP A 886 20.87 11.42 8.99
N ALA A 887 21.19 12.05 7.86
CA ALA A 887 22.47 12.72 7.63
C ALA A 887 22.70 13.89 8.61
N GLU A 888 21.67 14.67 8.88
CA GLU A 888 21.68 15.77 9.85
C GLU A 888 21.84 15.25 11.29
N ARG A 889 21.32 14.06 11.58
CA ARG A 889 21.52 13.35 12.86
C ARG A 889 22.89 12.65 12.99
N GLY A 890 23.81 12.82 12.02
CA GLY A 890 25.18 12.35 12.15
C GLY A 890 25.65 11.28 11.16
N ALA A 891 24.75 10.75 10.28
CA ALA A 891 25.13 9.77 9.25
C ALA A 891 25.80 10.45 8.05
N ARG A 892 26.95 11.07 8.29
CA ARG A 892 27.78 11.77 7.31
C ARG A 892 29.28 11.69 7.63
N GLY A 893 30.09 11.94 6.63
CA GLY A 893 31.52 12.04 6.75
C GLY A 893 32.15 12.73 5.54
N VAL A 894 33.47 12.72 5.41
CA VAL A 894 34.21 13.33 4.31
C VAL A 894 35.26 12.37 3.80
N LEU A 895 35.33 12.17 2.49
CA LEU A 895 36.47 11.64 1.78
C LEU A 895 37.36 12.81 1.35
N ARG A 896 38.53 12.93 1.94
CA ARG A 896 39.56 13.95 1.58
C ARG A 896 40.40 13.41 0.46
N VAL A 897 40.32 14.03 -0.72
CA VAL A 897 41.15 13.69 -1.88
C VAL A 897 42.31 14.66 -2.01
N THR A 898 43.54 14.15 -1.99
CA THR A 898 44.77 14.92 -2.21
C THR A 898 45.30 14.73 -3.62
N PRO A 899 46.13 15.67 -4.15
CA PRO A 899 46.78 15.50 -5.44
C PRO A 899 47.56 14.20 -5.60
#